data_68aeb98e8d6dcd107167c1375e3d7d19
#
_entry.id   68aeb98e8d6dcd107167c1375e3d7d19
#
_cell.length_a   1.000
_cell.length_b   1.000
_cell.length_c   1.000
_cell.angle_alpha   90.00
_cell.angle_beta   90.00
_cell.angle_gamma   90.00
#
_symmetry.space_group_name_H-M   'P 1'
#
loop_
_entity.id
_entity.type
_entity.pdbx_description
1 polymer ?
#
loop_
_entity_poly.entity_id
_entity_poly.type
_entity_poly.pdbx_seq_one_letter_code
_entity_poly.pdbx_strand_id
1 'polypeptide(L)'
;MRKFLAMALATTVMAATAATNPFFDYKNWKTPHGTYPFNEIHAEHYMPAFEEAMKQGLKEIDDIVNNPAAPTYKNTIEAYEKSGEMLTIVAGCFYNLTSAETNDTLQQIEMELSPKMSEYSATIRLNEGLFQRIKAVYEQRNKLKLNKAQYKLLEDIYESFANNGANLSDEDKQTYRELSAKLSKLTLQYGQNVLKATNAWTMLITDEALLAGLNDDTKAMLRSNAEKKGLEGWLLNLKPTTTIPVMQDLDNRDIRRELYMASASKCVGGEFDNTGLIVEIVNTRLALANLFGKKTYAEKSLYKTMAETPENVYKLLDQLRDAYMPAAREEVKELEDYAHAHGFYAAHLQPWDFGYYSKKLKMEKYSISDDDLRPYFELENVKKGVFGLAQKLYGLQFKENKKIQVYNPEVTAYEVFDEKGKFLAVYYADFHPRDGKRGGAWMNDFQPQYMEGKKDHRPHIVNVMNFTRPTADKPALFTYDEVRTFLHEFGHGLHGMLTRCQYAAQSGTNVPRDFVELPSQFNENFIDEKEFLDTFAKHYKTGESLPQDLLDKMHASQTYHAAYSCVRQLSFGYLDMAWHTLDKPFEVNPTIGTVESVVRFSDKAMEQVQVMPTVPGTQMCCAFTHIFSGGYAAGYYSYKWSELLDADAFSVFKEAQAKNGSIFNKKAAKRFRENVLEKGGTERAMDLYVRFRQGEPTINALLERDGIKAREIK
;
A
#
# COMPACT_ATOMS: atom_id res chain seq x y z
N MET A 1 -3.78 9.44 -56.62
CA MET A 1 -3.94 7.99 -56.38
C MET A 1 -3.17 7.43 -55.18
N ARG A 2 -1.90 7.77 -54.97
CA ARG A 2 -1.14 7.25 -53.82
C ARG A 2 -1.63 7.67 -52.41
N LYS A 3 -2.22 8.85 -52.25
CA LYS A 3 -2.79 9.34 -50.97
C LYS A 3 -4.12 8.67 -50.59
N PHE A 4 -4.90 8.26 -51.58
CA PHE A 4 -6.16 7.52 -51.32
C PHE A 4 -5.91 6.03 -50.97
N LEU A 5 -4.86 5.44 -51.50
CA LEU A 5 -4.50 4.03 -51.12
C LEU A 5 -3.96 3.94 -49.67
N ALA A 6 -3.20 4.97 -49.21
CA ALA A 6 -2.70 4.99 -47.83
C ALA A 6 -3.83 5.19 -46.79
N MET A 7 -4.86 5.96 -47.14
CA MET A 7 -6.01 6.19 -46.27
C MET A 7 -6.97 4.98 -46.23
N ALA A 8 -7.12 4.26 -47.35
CA ALA A 8 -7.89 3.02 -47.40
C ALA A 8 -7.18 1.86 -46.68
N LEU A 9 -5.82 1.81 -46.69
CA LEU A 9 -5.05 0.80 -45.92
C LEU A 9 -5.11 1.08 -44.42
N ALA A 10 -5.03 2.37 -44.01
CA ALA A 10 -5.13 2.76 -42.59
C ALA A 10 -6.52 2.46 -42.00
N THR A 11 -7.59 2.71 -42.76
CA THR A 11 -8.97 2.39 -42.33
C THR A 11 -9.24 0.87 -42.31
N THR A 12 -8.66 0.10 -43.23
CA THR A 12 -8.80 -1.36 -43.19
C THR A 12 -7.99 -2.02 -42.08
N VAL A 13 -6.82 -1.50 -41.73
CA VAL A 13 -6.03 -1.99 -40.60
C VAL A 13 -6.73 -1.65 -39.27
N MET A 14 -7.28 -0.42 -39.09
CA MET A 14 -8.09 -0.08 -37.90
C MET A 14 -9.37 -0.93 -37.79
N ALA A 15 -10.05 -1.22 -38.90
CA ALA A 15 -11.25 -2.08 -38.88
C ALA A 15 -10.91 -3.55 -38.62
N ALA A 16 -9.75 -4.05 -39.08
CA ALA A 16 -9.32 -5.41 -38.83
C ALA A 16 -8.84 -5.61 -37.37
N THR A 17 -8.15 -4.63 -36.77
CA THR A 17 -7.75 -4.68 -35.37
C THR A 17 -8.95 -4.52 -34.42
N ALA A 18 -9.95 -3.72 -34.74
CA ALA A 18 -11.19 -3.60 -33.96
C ALA A 18 -12.00 -4.91 -33.94
N ALA A 19 -12.01 -5.67 -35.06
CA ALA A 19 -12.74 -6.94 -35.15
C ALA A 19 -12.08 -8.11 -34.39
N THR A 20 -10.82 -7.96 -33.95
CA THR A 20 -10.04 -8.98 -33.24
C THR A 20 -9.68 -8.60 -31.81
N ASN A 21 -10.07 -7.41 -31.33
CA ASN A 21 -9.73 -6.96 -29.98
C ASN A 21 -10.46 -7.81 -28.91
N PRO A 22 -9.73 -8.57 -28.09
CA PRO A 22 -10.32 -9.49 -27.12
C PRO A 22 -11.25 -8.82 -26.11
N PHE A 23 -11.02 -7.55 -25.79
CA PHE A 23 -11.86 -6.82 -24.83
C PHE A 23 -13.27 -6.57 -25.33
N PHE A 24 -13.52 -6.53 -26.66
CA PHE A 24 -14.86 -6.36 -27.21
C PHE A 24 -15.74 -7.59 -27.05
N ASP A 25 -15.13 -8.75 -26.80
CA ASP A 25 -15.85 -10.03 -26.58
C ASP A 25 -15.62 -10.59 -25.16
N TYR A 26 -15.33 -9.72 -24.17
CA TYR A 26 -14.94 -10.15 -22.82
C TYR A 26 -15.99 -11.08 -22.15
N LYS A 27 -17.26 -10.92 -22.43
CA LYS A 27 -18.34 -11.78 -21.90
C LYS A 27 -18.29 -13.22 -22.38
N ASN A 28 -17.58 -13.48 -23.46
CA ASN A 28 -17.49 -14.79 -24.12
C ASN A 28 -16.12 -15.45 -24.03
N TRP A 29 -15.20 -14.93 -23.24
CA TRP A 29 -13.89 -15.56 -23.05
C TRP A 29 -14.02 -17.02 -22.65
N LYS A 30 -13.28 -17.91 -23.33
CA LYS A 30 -13.30 -19.37 -23.09
C LYS A 30 -12.23 -19.83 -22.11
N THR A 31 -11.59 -18.91 -21.41
CA THR A 31 -10.60 -19.19 -20.38
C THR A 31 -11.27 -19.75 -19.12
N PRO A 32 -10.55 -20.56 -18.31
CA PRO A 32 -11.10 -21.03 -17.04
C PRO A 32 -11.58 -19.88 -16.16
N HIS A 33 -12.79 -19.98 -15.64
CA HIS A 33 -13.43 -18.97 -14.78
C HIS A 33 -13.58 -17.57 -15.41
N GLY A 34 -13.41 -17.41 -16.72
CA GLY A 34 -13.45 -16.10 -17.37
C GLY A 34 -12.23 -15.22 -17.08
N THR A 35 -11.09 -15.83 -16.78
CA THR A 35 -9.82 -15.12 -16.61
C THR A 35 -9.34 -14.45 -17.89
N TYR A 36 -8.48 -13.45 -17.78
CA TYR A 36 -7.96 -12.74 -18.94
C TYR A 36 -7.20 -13.67 -19.88
N PRO A 37 -7.45 -13.60 -21.21
CA PRO A 37 -6.68 -14.31 -22.23
C PRO A 37 -5.36 -13.56 -22.49
N PHE A 38 -4.44 -13.55 -21.53
CA PHE A 38 -3.19 -12.76 -21.59
C PHE A 38 -2.37 -13.00 -22.87
N ASN A 39 -2.43 -14.20 -23.43
CA ASN A 39 -1.70 -14.54 -24.67
C ASN A 39 -2.31 -13.85 -25.92
N GLU A 40 -3.53 -13.34 -25.83
CA GLU A 40 -4.27 -12.70 -26.92
C GLU A 40 -4.34 -11.17 -26.75
N ILE A 41 -4.04 -10.67 -25.54
CA ILE A 41 -4.08 -9.23 -25.21
C ILE A 41 -2.71 -8.62 -25.48
N HIS A 42 -2.68 -7.59 -26.35
CA HIS A 42 -1.48 -6.88 -26.75
C HIS A 42 -1.65 -5.36 -26.54
N ALA A 43 -0.55 -4.62 -26.57
CA ALA A 43 -0.55 -3.18 -26.27
C ALA A 43 -1.52 -2.37 -27.17
N GLU A 44 -1.61 -2.71 -28.44
CA GLU A 44 -2.49 -2.06 -29.41
C GLU A 44 -3.99 -2.22 -29.12
N HIS A 45 -4.37 -3.17 -28.26
CA HIS A 45 -5.77 -3.41 -27.90
C HIS A 45 -6.28 -2.41 -26.85
N TYR A 46 -5.40 -1.81 -26.01
CA TYR A 46 -5.83 -1.02 -24.86
C TYR A 46 -6.51 0.30 -25.24
N MET A 47 -5.87 1.16 -26.05
CA MET A 47 -6.48 2.46 -26.38
C MET A 47 -7.85 2.34 -27.02
N PRO A 48 -8.06 1.51 -28.08
CA PRO A 48 -9.39 1.33 -28.65
C PRO A 48 -10.41 0.76 -27.66
N ALA A 49 -9.97 -0.15 -26.76
CA ALA A 49 -10.84 -0.73 -25.74
C ALA A 49 -11.26 0.31 -24.68
N PHE A 50 -10.33 1.15 -24.23
CA PHE A 50 -10.65 2.25 -23.31
C PHE A 50 -11.60 3.27 -23.93
N GLU A 51 -11.37 3.68 -25.18
CA GLU A 51 -12.22 4.66 -25.86
C GLU A 51 -13.66 4.13 -26.04
N GLU A 52 -13.82 2.88 -26.44
CA GLU A 52 -15.15 2.26 -26.55
C GLU A 52 -15.79 2.06 -25.15
N ALA A 53 -15.01 1.63 -24.17
CA ALA A 53 -15.49 1.43 -22.80
C ALA A 53 -15.98 2.73 -22.15
N MET A 54 -15.23 3.83 -22.32
CA MET A 54 -15.64 5.15 -21.83
C MET A 54 -16.92 5.63 -22.56
N LYS A 55 -17.02 5.45 -23.86
CA LYS A 55 -18.21 5.79 -24.64
C LYS A 55 -19.44 5.02 -24.20
N GLN A 56 -19.30 3.69 -23.97
CA GLN A 56 -20.39 2.85 -23.46
C GLN A 56 -20.79 3.27 -22.05
N GLY A 57 -19.81 3.51 -21.14
CA GLY A 57 -20.08 3.95 -19.79
C GLY A 57 -20.83 5.30 -19.74
N LEU A 58 -20.44 6.29 -20.56
CA LEU A 58 -21.18 7.57 -20.64
C LEU A 58 -22.59 7.36 -21.15
N LYS A 59 -22.79 6.48 -22.14
CA LYS A 59 -24.14 6.15 -22.63
C LYS A 59 -24.99 5.51 -21.53
N GLU A 60 -24.43 4.60 -20.75
CA GLU A 60 -25.14 3.98 -19.62
C GLU A 60 -25.53 5.02 -18.55
N ILE A 61 -24.67 6.02 -18.30
CA ILE A 61 -25.01 7.16 -17.44
C ILE A 61 -26.15 7.99 -18.03
N ASP A 62 -26.09 8.30 -19.33
CA ASP A 62 -27.18 9.01 -20.02
C ASP A 62 -28.51 8.25 -19.99
N ASP A 63 -28.47 6.91 -20.12
CA ASP A 63 -29.66 6.05 -20.00
C ASP A 63 -30.27 6.12 -18.58
N ILE A 64 -29.44 6.25 -17.53
CA ILE A 64 -29.90 6.47 -16.14
C ILE A 64 -30.52 7.87 -16.02
N VAL A 65 -29.84 8.90 -16.48
CA VAL A 65 -30.29 10.32 -16.37
C VAL A 65 -31.59 10.53 -17.08
N ASN A 66 -31.73 10.03 -18.31
CA ASN A 66 -32.89 10.21 -19.17
C ASN A 66 -34.00 9.18 -18.90
N ASN A 67 -33.91 8.34 -17.90
CA ASN A 67 -34.97 7.40 -17.57
C ASN A 67 -36.24 8.13 -17.13
N PRO A 68 -37.38 7.98 -17.85
CA PRO A 68 -38.62 8.70 -17.56
C PRO A 68 -39.30 8.26 -16.25
N ALA A 69 -38.95 7.11 -15.71
CA ALA A 69 -39.50 6.63 -14.45
C ALA A 69 -38.88 7.37 -13.26
N ALA A 70 -39.66 7.55 -12.19
CA ALA A 70 -39.18 8.16 -10.96
C ALA A 70 -37.93 7.41 -10.44
N PRO A 71 -36.95 8.14 -9.85
CA PRO A 71 -35.76 7.54 -9.28
C PRO A 71 -36.07 6.50 -8.19
N THR A 72 -35.51 5.31 -8.36
CA THR A 72 -35.59 4.21 -7.39
C THR A 72 -34.21 3.67 -7.10
N TYR A 73 -34.05 2.92 -6.02
CA TYR A 73 -32.79 2.22 -5.74
C TYR A 73 -32.31 1.39 -6.95
N LYS A 74 -33.24 0.66 -7.58
CA LYS A 74 -32.92 -0.24 -8.71
C LYS A 74 -32.51 0.52 -9.99
N ASN A 75 -33.31 1.54 -10.41
CA ASN A 75 -33.07 2.22 -11.68
C ASN A 75 -32.09 3.38 -11.59
N THR A 76 -31.53 3.64 -10.42
CA THR A 76 -30.55 4.71 -10.20
C THR A 76 -29.29 4.18 -9.55
N ILE A 77 -29.38 3.61 -8.33
CA ILE A 77 -28.21 3.20 -7.56
C ILE A 77 -27.61 1.90 -8.11
N GLU A 78 -28.42 0.85 -8.27
CA GLU A 78 -27.92 -0.41 -8.87
C GLU A 78 -27.58 -0.25 -10.35
N ALA A 79 -28.25 0.65 -11.08
CA ALA A 79 -27.92 0.93 -12.46
C ALA A 79 -26.54 1.64 -12.55
N TYR A 80 -26.28 2.62 -11.66
CA TYR A 80 -24.98 3.30 -11.56
C TYR A 80 -23.87 2.34 -11.17
N GLU A 81 -24.08 1.50 -10.16
CA GLU A 81 -23.10 0.50 -9.70
C GLU A 81 -22.68 -0.48 -10.82
N LYS A 82 -23.59 -0.80 -11.74
CA LYS A 82 -23.33 -1.68 -12.87
C LYS A 82 -22.77 -0.99 -14.11
N SER A 83 -22.81 0.35 -14.14
CA SER A 83 -22.30 1.09 -15.28
C SER A 83 -20.79 1.02 -15.39
N GLY A 84 -20.27 1.05 -16.61
CA GLY A 84 -18.84 1.01 -16.88
C GLY A 84 -18.18 -0.38 -16.68
N GLU A 85 -18.95 -1.48 -16.77
CA GLU A 85 -18.40 -2.84 -16.63
C GLU A 85 -17.22 -3.09 -17.58
N MET A 86 -17.35 -2.73 -18.85
CA MET A 86 -16.26 -2.88 -19.82
C MET A 86 -15.02 -2.07 -19.41
N LEU A 87 -15.21 -0.86 -18.90
CA LEU A 87 -14.10 -0.03 -18.43
C LEU A 87 -13.39 -0.68 -17.23
N THR A 88 -14.14 -1.26 -16.30
CA THR A 88 -13.59 -2.01 -15.17
C THR A 88 -12.72 -3.19 -15.64
N ILE A 89 -13.19 -3.93 -16.65
CA ILE A 89 -12.42 -5.05 -17.22
C ILE A 89 -11.14 -4.56 -17.90
N VAL A 90 -11.20 -3.56 -18.77
CA VAL A 90 -10.02 -3.04 -19.48
C VAL A 90 -9.02 -2.44 -18.49
N ALA A 91 -9.49 -1.61 -17.55
CA ALA A 91 -8.67 -0.98 -16.53
C ALA A 91 -8.04 -2.00 -15.57
N GLY A 92 -8.79 -3.01 -15.16
CA GLY A 92 -8.29 -4.09 -14.30
C GLY A 92 -7.10 -4.84 -14.92
N CYS A 93 -7.14 -5.11 -16.24
CA CYS A 93 -5.98 -5.67 -16.94
C CYS A 93 -4.84 -4.64 -17.03
N PHE A 94 -5.12 -3.47 -17.58
CA PHE A 94 -4.10 -2.47 -17.93
C PHE A 94 -3.29 -2.01 -16.73
N TYR A 95 -3.96 -1.54 -15.67
CA TYR A 95 -3.26 -0.97 -14.51
C TYR A 95 -2.52 -2.03 -13.66
N ASN A 96 -2.98 -3.27 -13.68
CA ASN A 96 -2.19 -4.36 -13.10
C ASN A 96 -0.90 -4.56 -13.90
N LEU A 97 -0.96 -4.57 -15.24
CA LEU A 97 0.22 -4.78 -16.07
C LEU A 97 1.16 -3.57 -16.08
N THR A 98 0.67 -2.32 -16.06
CA THR A 98 1.54 -1.14 -15.93
C THR A 98 2.30 -1.10 -14.60
N SER A 99 1.87 -1.86 -13.61
CA SER A 99 2.57 -2.00 -12.34
C SER A 99 3.48 -3.22 -12.27
N ALA A 100 3.04 -4.37 -12.80
CA ALA A 100 3.72 -5.65 -12.63
C ALA A 100 4.53 -6.10 -13.86
N GLU A 101 4.24 -5.60 -15.06
CA GLU A 101 4.85 -6.02 -16.34
C GLU A 101 4.92 -4.87 -17.33
N THR A 102 5.35 -3.68 -16.88
CA THR A 102 5.36 -2.48 -17.72
C THR A 102 6.48 -2.50 -18.76
N ASN A 103 6.29 -1.71 -19.81
CA ASN A 103 7.27 -1.38 -20.83
C ASN A 103 6.99 0.03 -21.38
N ASP A 104 7.89 0.54 -22.22
CA ASP A 104 7.80 1.90 -22.78
C ASP A 104 6.46 2.14 -23.49
N THR A 105 5.95 1.13 -24.21
CA THR A 105 4.66 1.23 -24.93
C THR A 105 3.47 1.38 -23.97
N LEU A 106 3.42 0.56 -22.90
CA LEU A 106 2.37 0.66 -21.88
C LEU A 106 2.44 1.98 -21.12
N GLN A 107 3.65 2.45 -20.81
CA GLN A 107 3.85 3.76 -20.17
C GLN A 107 3.38 4.92 -21.05
N GLN A 108 3.65 4.86 -22.35
CA GLN A 108 3.16 5.86 -23.30
C GLN A 108 1.63 5.86 -23.36
N ILE A 109 1.01 4.68 -23.45
CA ILE A 109 -0.46 4.55 -23.41
C ILE A 109 -1.01 5.13 -22.09
N GLU A 110 -0.38 4.85 -20.96
CA GLU A 110 -0.80 5.39 -19.65
C GLU A 110 -0.78 6.92 -19.62
N MET A 111 0.26 7.55 -20.18
CA MET A 111 0.34 9.01 -20.30
C MET A 111 -0.75 9.61 -21.17
N GLU A 112 -1.06 8.97 -22.30
CA GLU A 112 -2.12 9.42 -23.21
C GLU A 112 -3.52 9.19 -22.64
N LEU A 113 -3.70 8.12 -21.87
CA LEU A 113 -4.96 7.72 -21.27
C LEU A 113 -5.34 8.58 -20.06
N SER A 114 -4.35 8.97 -19.24
CA SER A 114 -4.56 9.67 -17.97
C SER A 114 -5.48 10.91 -18.08
N PRO A 115 -5.27 11.85 -19.02
CA PRO A 115 -6.18 13.00 -19.18
C PRO A 115 -7.58 12.58 -19.64
N LYS A 116 -7.71 11.57 -20.50
CA LYS A 116 -9.02 11.06 -20.97
C LYS A 116 -9.83 10.45 -19.83
N MET A 117 -9.17 9.67 -18.96
CA MET A 117 -9.79 9.09 -17.77
C MET A 117 -10.21 10.14 -16.75
N SER A 118 -9.40 11.19 -16.58
CA SER A 118 -9.73 12.32 -15.71
C SER A 118 -10.99 13.04 -16.19
N GLU A 119 -11.07 13.33 -17.49
CA GLU A 119 -12.24 13.97 -18.10
C GLU A 119 -13.49 13.08 -18.00
N TYR A 120 -13.36 11.79 -18.31
CA TYR A 120 -14.45 10.81 -18.16
C TYR A 120 -15.00 10.81 -16.72
N SER A 121 -14.10 10.74 -15.73
CA SER A 121 -14.50 10.75 -14.33
C SER A 121 -15.16 12.06 -13.91
N ALA A 122 -14.66 13.21 -14.37
CA ALA A 122 -15.22 14.52 -14.07
C ALA A 122 -16.62 14.67 -14.70
N THR A 123 -16.78 14.20 -15.95
CA THR A 123 -18.07 14.22 -16.66
C THR A 123 -19.16 13.50 -15.87
N ILE A 124 -18.86 12.33 -15.30
CA ILE A 124 -19.82 11.58 -14.49
C ILE A 124 -20.06 12.23 -13.12
N ARG A 125 -18.99 12.58 -12.40
CA ARG A 125 -19.09 13.11 -11.03
C ARG A 125 -19.80 14.46 -10.95
N LEU A 126 -19.68 15.28 -11.98
CA LEU A 126 -20.31 16.60 -12.06
C LEU A 126 -21.64 16.58 -12.83
N ASN A 127 -22.13 15.41 -13.25
CA ASN A 127 -23.41 15.29 -13.93
C ASN A 127 -24.57 15.59 -12.98
N GLU A 128 -25.21 16.73 -13.19
CA GLU A 128 -26.28 17.18 -12.32
C GLU A 128 -27.52 16.29 -12.39
N GLY A 129 -27.91 15.85 -13.61
CA GLY A 129 -29.05 14.95 -13.78
C GLY A 129 -28.90 13.63 -13.01
N LEU A 130 -27.71 13.03 -13.08
CA LEU A 130 -27.39 11.83 -12.31
C LEU A 130 -27.44 12.11 -10.81
N PHE A 131 -26.84 13.20 -10.37
CA PHE A 131 -26.80 13.55 -8.94
C PHE A 131 -28.20 13.82 -8.39
N GLN A 132 -29.08 14.50 -9.12
CA GLN A 132 -30.46 14.74 -8.68
C GLN A 132 -31.23 13.41 -8.50
N ARG A 133 -31.03 12.44 -9.38
CA ARG A 133 -31.62 11.10 -9.24
C ARG A 133 -31.08 10.36 -8.01
N ILE A 134 -29.76 10.38 -7.79
CA ILE A 134 -29.12 9.78 -6.60
C ILE A 134 -29.65 10.44 -5.32
N LYS A 135 -29.73 11.77 -5.28
CA LYS A 135 -30.25 12.55 -4.15
C LYS A 135 -31.70 12.22 -3.84
N ALA A 136 -32.55 12.11 -4.85
CA ALA A 136 -33.96 11.76 -4.67
C ALA A 136 -34.14 10.36 -4.03
N VAL A 137 -33.27 9.39 -4.36
CA VAL A 137 -33.27 8.08 -3.70
C VAL A 137 -32.73 8.20 -2.27
N TYR A 138 -31.64 8.95 -2.07
CA TYR A 138 -31.01 9.13 -0.76
C TYR A 138 -31.93 9.80 0.26
N GLU A 139 -32.69 10.82 -0.14
CA GLU A 139 -33.64 11.53 0.74
C GLU A 139 -34.76 10.59 1.26
N GLN A 140 -35.07 9.54 0.49
CA GLN A 140 -36.08 8.54 0.87
C GLN A 140 -35.50 7.32 1.60
N ARG A 141 -34.18 7.25 1.83
CA ARG A 141 -33.47 6.04 2.28
C ARG A 141 -34.09 5.39 3.53
N ASN A 142 -34.59 6.19 4.48
CA ASN A 142 -35.22 5.69 5.72
C ASN A 142 -36.59 5.08 5.48
N LYS A 143 -37.24 5.34 4.31
CA LYS A 143 -38.53 4.77 3.93
C LYS A 143 -38.36 3.53 3.04
N LEU A 144 -37.18 3.32 2.49
CA LEU A 144 -36.86 2.17 1.64
C LEU A 144 -36.52 0.96 2.52
N LYS A 145 -36.99 -0.22 2.12
CA LYS A 145 -36.65 -1.48 2.78
C LYS A 145 -35.29 -1.99 2.32
N LEU A 146 -34.23 -1.23 2.58
CA LEU A 146 -32.86 -1.58 2.22
C LEU A 146 -32.23 -2.46 3.29
N ASN A 147 -31.46 -3.47 2.88
CA ASN A 147 -30.53 -4.14 3.79
C ASN A 147 -29.31 -3.25 4.09
N LYS A 148 -28.46 -3.64 5.05
CA LYS A 148 -27.31 -2.84 5.47
C LYS A 148 -26.35 -2.51 4.32
N ALA A 149 -26.03 -3.47 3.45
CA ALA A 149 -25.16 -3.29 2.31
C ALA A 149 -25.74 -2.30 1.29
N GLN A 150 -27.03 -2.41 1.00
CA GLN A 150 -27.74 -1.50 0.13
C GLN A 150 -27.80 -0.07 0.70
N TYR A 151 -28.08 0.03 1.99
CA TYR A 151 -28.11 1.33 2.66
C TYR A 151 -26.74 2.00 2.62
N LYS A 152 -25.69 1.25 2.97
CA LYS A 152 -24.30 1.73 2.93
C LYS A 152 -23.86 2.13 1.52
N LEU A 153 -24.17 1.32 0.50
CA LEU A 153 -23.86 1.67 -0.89
C LEU A 153 -24.52 3.00 -1.32
N LEU A 154 -25.78 3.18 -0.96
CA LEU A 154 -26.52 4.42 -1.26
C LEU A 154 -25.87 5.65 -0.57
N GLU A 155 -25.50 5.51 0.72
CA GLU A 155 -24.77 6.56 1.44
C GLU A 155 -23.43 6.85 0.77
N ASP A 156 -22.65 5.82 0.46
CA ASP A 156 -21.32 5.98 -0.14
C ASP A 156 -21.36 6.65 -1.51
N ILE A 157 -22.32 6.27 -2.36
CA ILE A 157 -22.50 6.91 -3.68
C ILE A 157 -22.92 8.36 -3.50
N TYR A 158 -23.97 8.65 -2.71
CA TYR A 158 -24.43 10.03 -2.50
C TYR A 158 -23.31 10.92 -1.95
N GLU A 159 -22.62 10.49 -0.91
CA GLU A 159 -21.54 11.25 -0.30
C GLU A 159 -20.33 11.40 -1.23
N SER A 160 -20.05 10.38 -2.05
CA SER A 160 -19.01 10.46 -3.06
C SER A 160 -19.27 11.58 -4.06
N PHE A 161 -20.51 11.69 -4.55
CA PHE A 161 -20.90 12.79 -5.44
C PHE A 161 -20.87 14.15 -4.73
N ALA A 162 -21.47 14.23 -3.55
CA ALA A 162 -21.54 15.45 -2.77
C ALA A 162 -20.15 16.02 -2.43
N ASN A 163 -19.21 15.16 -2.03
CA ASN A 163 -17.84 15.56 -1.67
C ASN A 163 -16.89 15.71 -2.88
N ASN A 164 -17.35 15.43 -4.10
CA ASN A 164 -16.59 15.63 -5.33
C ASN A 164 -17.27 16.66 -6.27
N GLY A 165 -18.04 17.58 -5.70
CA GLY A 165 -18.47 18.80 -6.37
C GLY A 165 -19.89 18.81 -6.92
N ALA A 166 -20.64 17.71 -6.82
CA ALA A 166 -22.01 17.66 -7.36
C ALA A 166 -22.99 18.62 -6.66
N ASN A 167 -22.77 18.94 -5.39
CA ASN A 167 -23.57 19.89 -4.59
C ASN A 167 -23.12 21.36 -4.72
N LEU A 168 -22.04 21.63 -5.43
CA LEU A 168 -21.50 22.98 -5.56
C LEU A 168 -22.31 23.81 -6.56
N SER A 169 -22.26 25.13 -6.39
CA SER A 169 -22.73 26.07 -7.43
C SER A 169 -21.91 25.90 -8.73
N ASP A 170 -22.40 26.41 -9.86
CA ASP A 170 -21.64 26.29 -11.11
C ASP A 170 -20.32 27.06 -11.07
N GLU A 171 -20.24 28.17 -10.32
CA GLU A 171 -19.02 28.92 -10.06
C GLU A 171 -18.03 28.09 -9.23
N ASP A 172 -18.51 27.48 -8.15
CA ASP A 172 -17.69 26.62 -7.30
C ASP A 172 -17.27 25.31 -8.01
N LYS A 173 -18.09 24.76 -8.90
CA LYS A 173 -17.71 23.63 -9.76
C LYS A 173 -16.53 23.98 -10.67
N GLN A 174 -16.52 25.20 -11.23
CA GLN A 174 -15.41 25.68 -12.04
C GLN A 174 -14.15 25.82 -11.18
N THR A 175 -14.26 26.46 -10.01
CA THR A 175 -13.17 26.59 -9.04
C THR A 175 -12.63 25.21 -8.60
N TYR A 176 -13.53 24.25 -8.35
CA TYR A 176 -13.14 22.87 -8.02
C TYR A 176 -12.32 22.22 -9.14
N ARG A 177 -12.73 22.36 -10.41
CA ARG A 177 -11.97 21.83 -11.56
C ARG A 177 -10.58 22.45 -11.64
N GLU A 178 -10.47 23.76 -11.48
CA GLU A 178 -9.18 24.47 -11.54
C GLU A 178 -8.24 24.06 -10.41
N LEU A 179 -8.74 24.03 -9.18
CA LEU A 179 -7.96 23.60 -8.02
C LEU A 179 -7.55 22.12 -8.11
N SER A 180 -8.45 21.25 -8.58
CA SER A 180 -8.15 19.82 -8.75
C SER A 180 -7.11 19.58 -9.84
N ALA A 181 -7.20 20.28 -10.96
CA ALA A 181 -6.19 20.22 -12.03
C ALA A 181 -4.84 20.77 -11.56
N LYS A 182 -4.85 21.90 -10.83
CA LYS A 182 -3.65 22.47 -10.21
C LYS A 182 -3.00 21.46 -9.25
N LEU A 183 -3.78 20.88 -8.33
CA LEU A 183 -3.28 19.93 -7.35
C LEU A 183 -2.67 18.69 -8.03
N SER A 184 -3.32 18.15 -9.05
CA SER A 184 -2.82 17.00 -9.81
C SER A 184 -1.45 17.29 -10.45
N LYS A 185 -1.28 18.48 -11.06
CA LYS A 185 0.00 18.91 -11.64
C LYS A 185 1.10 19.05 -10.57
N LEU A 186 0.76 19.70 -9.45
CA LEU A 186 1.73 19.93 -8.36
C LEU A 186 2.22 18.62 -7.72
N THR A 187 1.30 17.69 -7.44
CA THR A 187 1.62 16.40 -6.84
C THR A 187 2.44 15.52 -7.78
N LEU A 188 2.15 15.55 -9.09
CA LEU A 188 2.94 14.86 -10.10
C LEU A 188 4.37 15.43 -10.16
N GLN A 189 4.50 16.77 -10.23
CA GLN A 189 5.81 17.44 -10.26
C GLN A 189 6.63 17.12 -9.00
N TYR A 190 5.99 17.12 -7.82
CA TYR A 190 6.64 16.74 -6.57
C TYR A 190 7.25 15.33 -6.65
N GLY A 191 6.46 14.34 -7.08
CA GLY A 191 6.93 12.96 -7.22
C GLY A 191 8.06 12.81 -8.25
N GLN A 192 7.96 13.51 -9.38
CA GLN A 192 9.01 13.53 -10.40
C GLN A 192 10.32 14.14 -9.90
N ASN A 193 10.25 15.21 -9.11
CA ASN A 193 11.44 15.81 -8.51
C ASN A 193 12.15 14.83 -7.56
N VAL A 194 11.39 14.11 -6.71
CA VAL A 194 11.95 13.08 -5.82
C VAL A 194 12.65 11.97 -6.62
N LEU A 195 12.02 11.52 -7.71
CA LEU A 195 12.62 10.49 -8.57
C LEU A 195 13.90 10.97 -9.24
N LYS A 196 13.88 12.17 -9.82
CA LYS A 196 15.06 12.79 -10.47
C LYS A 196 16.19 13.00 -9.47
N ALA A 197 15.90 13.56 -8.29
CA ALA A 197 16.89 13.77 -7.23
C ALA A 197 17.51 12.43 -6.76
N THR A 198 16.69 11.38 -6.65
CA THR A 198 17.16 10.03 -6.28
C THR A 198 18.11 9.44 -7.32
N ASN A 199 17.85 9.68 -8.61
CA ASN A 199 18.65 9.13 -9.70
C ASN A 199 19.88 9.97 -10.05
N ALA A 200 19.88 11.26 -9.71
CA ALA A 200 20.94 12.20 -10.05
C ALA A 200 22.20 11.99 -9.19
N TRP A 201 22.03 11.62 -7.93
CA TRP A 201 23.16 11.47 -7.02
C TRP A 201 23.81 10.10 -7.12
N THR A 202 25.14 10.10 -7.24
CA THR A 202 25.95 8.88 -7.15
C THR A 202 27.32 9.20 -6.56
N MET A 203 27.94 8.21 -5.88
CA MET A 203 29.30 8.28 -5.38
C MET A 203 30.08 7.07 -5.88
N LEU A 204 31.16 7.31 -6.63
CA LEU A 204 32.06 6.26 -7.10
C LEU A 204 33.17 6.05 -6.07
N ILE A 205 33.36 4.81 -5.64
CA ILE A 205 34.49 4.39 -4.80
C ILE A 205 35.42 3.53 -5.66
N THR A 206 36.68 3.86 -5.67
CA THR A 206 37.75 3.16 -6.47
C THR A 206 38.72 2.39 -5.59
N ASP A 207 38.76 2.68 -4.30
CA ASP A 207 39.59 1.97 -3.30
C ASP A 207 38.68 0.98 -2.51
N GLU A 208 38.94 -0.32 -2.69
CA GLU A 208 38.19 -1.37 -2.02
C GLU A 208 38.35 -1.33 -0.48
N ALA A 209 39.45 -0.80 0.03
CA ALA A 209 39.66 -0.67 1.47
C ALA A 209 38.60 0.20 2.14
N LEU A 210 38.01 1.17 1.41
CA LEU A 210 36.92 2.02 1.91
C LEU A 210 35.58 1.27 2.04
N LEU A 211 35.47 0.05 1.52
CA LEU A 211 34.29 -0.81 1.60
C LEU A 211 34.34 -1.83 2.73
N ALA A 212 35.30 -1.68 3.66
CA ALA A 212 35.38 -2.54 4.83
C ALA A 212 34.04 -2.60 5.58
N GLY A 213 33.66 -3.80 6.03
CA GLY A 213 32.37 -4.08 6.67
C GLY A 213 31.28 -4.58 5.70
N LEU A 214 31.31 -4.23 4.41
CA LEU A 214 30.34 -4.74 3.45
C LEU A 214 30.63 -6.20 3.07
N ASN A 215 29.58 -7.00 2.96
CA ASN A 215 29.67 -8.37 2.45
C ASN A 215 29.89 -8.40 0.92
N ASP A 216 30.28 -9.57 0.40
CA ASP A 216 30.63 -9.74 -1.02
C ASP A 216 29.43 -9.50 -1.96
N ASP A 217 28.21 -9.86 -1.56
CA ASP A 217 27.01 -9.65 -2.35
C ASP A 217 26.73 -8.15 -2.53
N THR A 218 26.86 -7.36 -1.48
CA THR A 218 26.73 -5.90 -1.52
C THR A 218 27.81 -5.29 -2.40
N LYS A 219 29.07 -5.70 -2.24
CA LYS A 219 30.18 -5.23 -3.10
C LYS A 219 29.94 -5.58 -4.57
N ALA A 220 29.45 -6.79 -4.87
CA ALA A 220 29.14 -7.21 -6.25
C ALA A 220 28.01 -6.36 -6.85
N MET A 221 26.96 -6.05 -6.07
CA MET A 221 25.89 -5.16 -6.50
C MET A 221 26.39 -3.75 -6.79
N LEU A 222 27.24 -3.17 -5.92
CA LEU A 222 27.81 -1.84 -6.14
C LEU A 222 28.73 -1.80 -7.37
N ARG A 223 29.48 -2.87 -7.62
CA ARG A 223 30.29 -3.04 -8.83
C ARG A 223 29.42 -3.09 -10.09
N SER A 224 28.34 -3.87 -10.06
CA SER A 224 27.37 -3.92 -11.16
C SER A 224 26.73 -2.55 -11.43
N ASN A 225 26.46 -1.74 -10.39
CA ASN A 225 25.98 -0.38 -10.58
C ASN A 225 26.98 0.50 -11.31
N ALA A 226 28.29 0.36 -11.04
CA ALA A 226 29.36 1.08 -11.74
C ALA A 226 29.47 0.62 -13.20
N GLU A 227 29.53 -0.69 -13.43
CA GLU A 227 29.64 -1.29 -14.78
C GLU A 227 28.51 -0.86 -15.71
N LYS A 228 27.27 -0.81 -15.23
CA LYS A 228 26.10 -0.31 -15.99
C LYS A 228 26.26 1.13 -16.46
N LYS A 229 27.13 1.92 -15.83
CA LYS A 229 27.46 3.30 -16.21
C LYS A 229 28.82 3.41 -16.92
N GLY A 230 29.47 2.29 -17.22
CA GLY A 230 30.80 2.26 -17.86
C GLY A 230 31.94 2.75 -16.95
N LEU A 231 31.76 2.61 -15.61
CA LEU A 231 32.72 3.04 -14.59
C LEU A 231 33.43 1.84 -13.97
N GLU A 232 34.70 2.02 -13.60
CA GLU A 232 35.46 1.04 -12.82
C GLU A 232 35.37 1.38 -11.33
N GLY A 233 35.06 0.38 -10.47
CA GLY A 233 34.93 0.54 -9.03
C GLY A 233 33.54 0.15 -8.52
N TRP A 234 33.08 0.83 -7.48
CA TRP A 234 31.82 0.55 -6.78
C TRP A 234 30.99 1.82 -6.72
N LEU A 235 29.78 1.79 -7.28
CA LEU A 235 28.91 2.97 -7.38
C LEU A 235 27.78 2.91 -6.36
N LEU A 236 27.80 3.83 -5.39
CA LEU A 236 26.70 4.09 -4.49
C LEU A 236 25.64 4.95 -5.17
N ASN A 237 24.38 4.74 -4.82
CA ASN A 237 23.23 5.55 -5.23
C ASN A 237 22.23 5.68 -4.08
N LEU A 238 21.14 6.44 -4.27
CA LEU A 238 20.13 6.66 -3.22
C LEU A 238 18.99 5.65 -3.23
N LYS A 239 19.14 4.50 -3.89
CA LYS A 239 18.14 3.42 -3.84
C LYS A 239 18.26 2.62 -2.53
N PRO A 240 17.14 2.15 -1.97
CA PRO A 240 17.15 1.37 -0.72
C PRO A 240 18.11 0.17 -0.75
N THR A 241 18.24 -0.51 -1.88
CA THR A 241 19.16 -1.63 -2.08
C THR A 241 20.63 -1.25 -1.86
N THR A 242 20.99 0.02 -2.03
CA THR A 242 22.33 0.56 -1.73
C THR A 242 22.36 1.16 -0.32
N THR A 243 21.39 2.03 0.01
CA THR A 243 21.44 2.84 1.23
C THR A 243 21.35 1.98 2.50
N ILE A 244 20.48 0.96 2.51
CA ILE A 244 20.28 0.12 3.69
C ILE A 244 21.55 -0.64 4.07
N PRO A 245 22.14 -1.49 3.22
CA PRO A 245 23.34 -2.25 3.61
C PRO A 245 24.55 -1.33 3.88
N VAL A 246 24.71 -0.25 3.13
CA VAL A 246 25.83 0.68 3.37
C VAL A 246 25.68 1.36 4.73
N MET A 247 24.49 1.79 5.12
CA MET A 247 24.24 2.43 6.41
C MET A 247 24.37 1.46 7.60
N GLN A 248 24.16 0.17 7.38
CA GLN A 248 24.22 -0.86 8.43
C GLN A 248 25.60 -1.50 8.57
N ASP A 249 26.33 -1.67 7.48
CA ASP A 249 27.50 -2.55 7.44
C ASP A 249 28.81 -1.83 7.14
N LEU A 250 28.78 -0.69 6.44
CA LEU A 250 30.01 0.00 6.03
C LEU A 250 30.73 0.59 7.24
N ASP A 251 31.99 0.22 7.49
CA ASP A 251 32.77 0.75 8.61
C ASP A 251 33.12 2.23 8.45
N ASN A 252 33.29 2.73 7.21
CA ASN A 252 33.65 4.11 6.94
C ASN A 252 32.49 5.08 7.25
N ARG A 253 32.62 5.77 8.40
CA ARG A 253 31.62 6.71 8.90
C ARG A 253 31.39 7.92 7.99
N ASP A 254 32.45 8.43 7.32
CA ASP A 254 32.32 9.61 6.48
C ASP A 254 31.51 9.31 5.21
N ILE A 255 31.67 8.12 4.63
CA ILE A 255 30.85 7.67 3.51
C ILE A 255 29.39 7.47 3.96
N ARG A 256 29.14 6.88 5.14
CA ARG A 256 27.77 6.77 5.67
C ARG A 256 27.14 8.16 5.86
N ARG A 257 27.91 9.13 6.41
CA ARG A 257 27.43 10.51 6.57
C ARG A 257 27.10 11.14 5.24
N GLU A 258 27.96 11.03 4.24
CA GLU A 258 27.74 11.61 2.91
C GLU A 258 26.50 11.01 2.23
N LEU A 259 26.35 9.68 2.28
CA LEU A 259 25.18 8.99 1.78
C LEU A 259 23.89 9.41 2.50
N TYR A 260 23.94 9.53 3.84
CA TYR A 260 22.83 10.02 4.63
C TYR A 260 22.42 11.43 4.24
N MET A 261 23.40 12.35 4.18
CA MET A 261 23.16 13.75 3.82
C MET A 261 22.52 13.84 2.43
N ALA A 262 23.06 13.14 1.44
CA ALA A 262 22.51 13.12 0.10
C ALA A 262 21.07 12.57 0.07
N SER A 263 20.78 11.54 0.87
CA SER A 263 19.43 10.96 0.96
C SER A 263 18.43 11.84 1.70
N ALA A 264 18.84 12.43 2.83
CA ALA A 264 17.96 13.19 3.72
C ALA A 264 17.75 14.65 3.29
N SER A 265 18.63 15.20 2.45
CA SER A 265 18.51 16.55 1.87
C SER A 265 17.86 16.55 0.47
N LYS A 266 17.37 15.39 -0.02
CA LYS A 266 16.68 15.34 -1.31
C LYS A 266 15.55 16.37 -1.38
N CYS A 267 15.54 17.14 -2.46
CA CYS A 267 14.51 18.14 -2.74
C CYS A 267 14.39 19.26 -1.67
N VAL A 268 15.42 19.48 -0.87
CA VAL A 268 15.55 20.63 0.03
C VAL A 268 16.34 21.72 -0.66
N GLY A 269 15.69 22.59 -1.41
CA GLY A 269 16.38 23.57 -2.26
C GLY A 269 17.01 22.96 -3.52
N GLY A 270 17.75 23.79 -4.28
CA GLY A 270 18.45 23.36 -5.49
C GLY A 270 17.55 23.09 -6.70
N GLU A 271 18.06 22.28 -7.65
CA GLU A 271 17.40 22.03 -8.94
C GLU A 271 16.04 21.34 -8.81
N PHE A 272 15.92 20.41 -7.86
CA PHE A 272 14.72 19.61 -7.65
C PHE A 272 13.93 20.03 -6.40
N ASP A 273 13.99 21.32 -6.04
CA ASP A 273 13.35 21.84 -4.82
C ASP A 273 11.83 21.57 -4.78
N ASN A 274 11.38 20.98 -3.66
CA ASN A 274 9.97 20.71 -3.40
C ASN A 274 9.35 21.65 -2.37
N THR A 275 10.12 22.54 -1.74
CA THR A 275 9.60 23.39 -0.66
C THR A 275 8.50 24.33 -1.13
N GLY A 276 8.67 24.95 -2.30
CA GLY A 276 7.62 25.76 -2.93
C GLY A 276 6.40 24.95 -3.33
N LEU A 277 6.62 23.72 -3.84
CA LEU A 277 5.52 22.81 -4.19
C LEU A 277 4.72 22.39 -2.95
N ILE A 278 5.38 22.12 -1.82
CA ILE A 278 4.70 21.81 -0.55
C ILE A 278 3.73 22.92 -0.17
N VAL A 279 4.19 24.17 -0.17
CA VAL A 279 3.34 25.34 0.15
C VAL A 279 2.13 25.42 -0.79
N GLU A 280 2.36 25.27 -2.09
CA GLU A 280 1.25 25.31 -3.06
C GLU A 280 0.29 24.13 -2.89
N ILE A 281 0.79 22.93 -2.65
CA ILE A 281 -0.02 21.72 -2.45
C ILE A 281 -0.92 21.88 -1.24
N VAL A 282 -0.37 22.26 -0.07
CA VAL A 282 -1.18 22.36 1.16
C VAL A 282 -2.19 23.50 1.09
N ASN A 283 -1.84 24.63 0.51
CA ASN A 283 -2.76 25.74 0.30
C ASN A 283 -3.87 25.41 -0.69
N THR A 284 -3.56 24.67 -1.77
CA THR A 284 -4.55 24.19 -2.72
C THR A 284 -5.49 23.15 -2.08
N ARG A 285 -4.97 22.26 -1.25
CA ARG A 285 -5.76 21.29 -0.48
C ARG A 285 -6.69 21.99 0.51
N LEU A 286 -6.23 23.01 1.19
CA LEU A 286 -7.05 23.81 2.10
C LEU A 286 -8.17 24.51 1.33
N ALA A 287 -7.85 25.15 0.20
CA ALA A 287 -8.86 25.80 -0.65
C ALA A 287 -9.93 24.80 -1.13
N LEU A 288 -9.52 23.58 -1.54
CA LEU A 288 -10.45 22.51 -1.87
C LEU A 288 -11.34 22.12 -0.68
N ALA A 289 -10.78 22.01 0.53
CA ALA A 289 -11.56 21.67 1.72
C ALA A 289 -12.60 22.77 2.05
N ASN A 290 -12.20 24.04 1.91
CA ASN A 290 -13.07 25.19 2.17
C ASN A 290 -14.27 25.25 1.21
N LEU A 291 -14.12 24.84 -0.06
CA LEU A 291 -15.25 24.71 -0.99
C LEU A 291 -16.36 23.78 -0.47
N PHE A 292 -16.01 22.81 0.36
CA PHE A 292 -16.95 21.85 0.98
C PHE A 292 -17.32 22.26 2.41
N GLY A 293 -17.06 23.48 2.83
CA GLY A 293 -17.37 23.98 4.16
C GLY A 293 -16.54 23.32 5.28
N LYS A 294 -15.41 22.68 4.94
CA LYS A 294 -14.49 22.08 5.90
C LYS A 294 -13.41 23.10 6.29
N LYS A 295 -13.05 23.16 7.55
CA LYS A 295 -12.03 24.11 8.05
C LYS A 295 -10.63 23.70 7.62
N THR A 296 -10.36 22.40 7.55
CA THR A 296 -9.05 21.82 7.24
C THR A 296 -9.16 20.73 6.18
N TYR A 297 -8.06 20.44 5.50
CA TYR A 297 -8.04 19.30 4.57
C TYR A 297 -8.20 17.95 5.29
N ALA A 298 -7.68 17.83 6.51
CA ALA A 298 -7.83 16.61 7.30
C ALA A 298 -9.31 16.31 7.59
N GLU A 299 -10.15 17.32 7.94
CA GLU A 299 -11.60 17.11 8.09
C GLU A 299 -12.27 16.59 6.82
N LYS A 300 -11.79 17.04 5.64
CA LYS A 300 -12.28 16.55 4.34
C LYS A 300 -11.84 15.11 4.08
N SER A 301 -10.61 14.76 4.41
CA SER A 301 -10.01 13.45 4.12
C SER A 301 -10.51 12.35 5.04
N LEU A 302 -10.78 12.65 6.30
CA LEU A 302 -11.05 11.67 7.36
C LEU A 302 -12.52 11.24 7.50
N TYR A 303 -13.46 11.90 6.86
CA TYR A 303 -14.90 11.71 7.11
C TYR A 303 -15.42 10.28 6.89
N LYS A 304 -14.71 9.43 6.15
CA LYS A 304 -15.07 8.02 5.88
C LYS A 304 -14.10 7.01 6.50
N THR A 305 -13.18 7.45 7.30
CA THR A 305 -12.22 6.58 7.99
C THR A 305 -12.79 6.11 9.33
N MET A 306 -12.12 5.14 9.99
CA MET A 306 -12.48 4.74 11.34
C MET A 306 -12.20 5.83 12.37
N ALA A 307 -11.15 6.63 12.14
CA ALA A 307 -10.80 7.76 12.97
C ALA A 307 -11.82 8.91 12.90
N GLU A 308 -12.48 9.09 11.76
CA GLU A 308 -13.54 10.08 11.47
C GLU A 308 -13.09 11.55 11.61
N THR A 309 -12.25 11.89 12.57
CA THR A 309 -11.85 13.28 12.87
C THR A 309 -10.36 13.43 13.13
N PRO A 310 -9.78 14.64 12.92
CA PRO A 310 -8.40 14.93 13.27
C PRO A 310 -8.10 14.71 14.75
N GLU A 311 -9.05 15.01 15.65
CA GLU A 311 -8.90 14.85 17.09
C GLU A 311 -8.69 13.38 17.48
N ASN A 312 -9.41 12.46 16.85
CA ASN A 312 -9.24 11.02 17.08
C ASN A 312 -7.88 10.52 16.56
N VAL A 313 -7.40 11.07 15.45
CA VAL A 313 -6.04 10.77 14.96
C VAL A 313 -4.99 11.24 15.97
N TYR A 314 -5.05 12.50 16.41
CA TYR A 314 -4.11 13.02 17.42
C TYR A 314 -4.20 12.26 18.74
N LYS A 315 -5.41 11.88 19.17
CA LYS A 315 -5.59 11.05 20.38
C LYS A 315 -4.81 9.74 20.29
N LEU A 316 -4.86 9.05 19.16
CA LEU A 316 -4.06 7.82 18.96
C LEU A 316 -2.56 8.14 18.99
N LEU A 317 -2.12 9.14 18.21
CA LEU A 317 -0.70 9.51 18.13
C LEU A 317 -0.15 9.90 19.50
N ASP A 318 -0.91 10.67 20.30
CA ASP A 318 -0.53 11.10 21.63
C ASP A 318 -0.46 9.92 22.61
N GLN A 319 -1.44 9.02 22.59
CA GLN A 319 -1.42 7.83 23.43
C GLN A 319 -0.20 6.94 23.15
N LEU A 320 0.13 6.73 21.87
CA LEU A 320 1.30 5.96 21.48
C LEU A 320 2.59 6.71 21.84
N ARG A 321 2.68 8.02 21.58
CA ARG A 321 3.84 8.82 21.99
C ARG A 321 4.11 8.69 23.49
N ASP A 322 3.10 8.89 24.32
CA ASP A 322 3.25 8.87 25.77
C ASP A 322 3.69 7.49 26.29
N ALA A 323 3.26 6.43 25.63
CA ALA A 323 3.66 5.08 25.98
C ALA A 323 5.09 4.73 25.49
N TYR A 324 5.45 5.09 24.26
CA TYR A 324 6.69 4.62 23.61
C TYR A 324 7.90 5.54 23.83
N MET A 325 7.71 6.86 23.98
CA MET A 325 8.84 7.83 24.08
C MET A 325 9.84 7.52 25.21
N PRO A 326 9.42 7.12 26.44
CA PRO A 326 10.38 6.78 27.47
C PRO A 326 11.29 5.63 27.07
N ALA A 327 10.72 4.55 26.53
CA ALA A 327 11.48 3.40 26.09
C ALA A 327 12.38 3.70 24.88
N ALA A 328 11.88 4.49 23.90
CA ALA A 328 12.68 4.91 22.76
C ALA A 328 13.94 5.71 23.17
N ARG A 329 13.82 6.56 24.19
CA ARG A 329 15.00 7.27 24.74
C ARG A 329 15.97 6.33 25.43
N GLU A 330 15.48 5.33 26.14
CA GLU A 330 16.32 4.29 26.77
C GLU A 330 17.04 3.45 25.70
N GLU A 331 16.36 3.06 24.63
CA GLU A 331 16.95 2.34 23.51
C GLU A 331 18.05 3.14 22.81
N VAL A 332 17.83 4.44 22.53
CA VAL A 332 18.86 5.30 21.94
C VAL A 332 20.03 5.47 22.88
N LYS A 333 19.77 5.64 24.20
CA LYS A 333 20.84 5.74 25.19
C LYS A 333 21.66 4.46 25.29
N GLU A 334 21.02 3.29 25.30
CA GLU A 334 21.74 1.99 25.29
C GLU A 334 22.65 1.91 24.07
N LEU A 335 22.14 2.36 22.89
CA LEU A 335 22.91 2.35 21.68
C LEU A 335 24.11 3.33 21.74
N GLU A 336 23.94 4.51 22.32
CA GLU A 336 25.05 5.46 22.55
C GLU A 336 26.10 4.89 23.51
N ASP A 337 25.67 4.28 24.61
CA ASP A 337 26.56 3.65 25.58
C ASP A 337 27.36 2.51 24.91
N TYR A 338 26.70 1.69 24.09
CA TYR A 338 27.35 0.64 23.28
C TYR A 338 28.38 1.22 22.31
N ALA A 339 28.01 2.24 21.56
CA ALA A 339 28.90 2.87 20.59
C ALA A 339 30.14 3.45 21.25
N HIS A 340 30.00 4.14 22.40
CA HIS A 340 31.11 4.70 23.19
C HIS A 340 32.05 3.59 23.66
N ALA A 341 31.53 2.44 24.12
CA ALA A 341 32.32 1.30 24.52
C ALA A 341 33.12 0.68 23.35
N HIS A 342 32.68 0.93 22.10
CA HIS A 342 33.30 0.42 20.89
C HIS A 342 34.03 1.51 20.06
N GLY A 343 34.54 2.57 20.72
CA GLY A 343 35.43 3.55 20.11
C GLY A 343 34.73 4.71 19.38
N PHE A 344 33.47 4.96 19.68
CA PHE A 344 32.79 6.18 19.25
C PHE A 344 33.05 7.31 20.26
N TYR A 345 33.61 8.42 19.78
CA TYR A 345 34.09 9.51 20.70
C TYR A 345 33.23 10.78 20.64
N ALA A 346 32.26 10.90 19.70
CA ALA A 346 31.37 12.06 19.68
C ALA A 346 30.32 11.97 20.81
N ALA A 347 29.82 13.13 21.27
CA ALA A 347 28.89 13.19 22.41
C ALA A 347 27.58 12.43 22.14
N HIS A 348 27.05 12.50 20.91
CA HIS A 348 25.80 11.85 20.52
C HIS A 348 25.93 11.16 19.18
N LEU A 349 25.22 10.03 19.05
CA LEU A 349 25.02 9.37 17.77
C LEU A 349 24.29 10.32 16.81
N GLN A 350 24.68 10.25 15.56
CA GLN A 350 24.00 10.91 14.46
C GLN A 350 23.12 9.90 13.70
N PRO A 351 22.14 10.32 12.92
CA PRO A 351 21.30 9.41 12.17
C PRO A 351 22.06 8.41 11.26
N TRP A 352 23.22 8.78 10.75
CA TRP A 352 24.10 7.87 9.97
C TRP A 352 24.89 6.87 10.82
N ASP A 353 24.83 6.96 12.15
CA ASP A 353 25.47 6.01 13.07
C ASP A 353 24.50 4.98 13.59
N PHE A 354 23.19 5.32 13.64
CA PHE A 354 22.15 4.51 14.26
C PHE A 354 22.11 3.08 13.68
N GLY A 355 21.94 2.96 12.36
CA GLY A 355 21.82 1.65 11.69
C GLY A 355 23.05 0.76 11.91
N TYR A 356 24.24 1.35 11.84
CA TYR A 356 25.51 0.65 12.00
C TYR A 356 25.69 0.08 13.39
N TYR A 357 25.53 0.90 14.44
CA TYR A 357 25.67 0.41 15.82
C TYR A 357 24.48 -0.46 16.23
N SER A 358 23.29 -0.18 15.77
CA SER A 358 22.11 -0.99 16.03
C SER A 358 22.28 -2.43 15.54
N LYS A 359 22.79 -2.65 14.32
CA LYS A 359 23.05 -3.99 13.82
C LYS A 359 24.10 -4.73 14.65
N LYS A 360 25.18 -4.04 15.04
CA LYS A 360 26.25 -4.63 15.86
C LYS A 360 25.76 -4.99 17.26
N LEU A 361 25.01 -4.12 17.91
CA LEU A 361 24.41 -4.37 19.22
C LEU A 361 23.40 -5.52 19.17
N LYS A 362 22.56 -5.59 18.11
CA LYS A 362 21.62 -6.71 17.91
C LYS A 362 22.37 -8.05 17.82
N MET A 363 23.45 -8.11 17.06
CA MET A 363 24.29 -9.30 16.95
C MET A 363 24.92 -9.70 18.27
N GLU A 364 25.42 -8.74 19.06
CA GLU A 364 26.01 -9.01 20.36
C GLU A 364 24.97 -9.52 21.38
N LYS A 365 23.78 -8.90 21.41
CA LYS A 365 22.71 -9.26 22.38
C LYS A 365 22.03 -10.59 22.07
N TYR A 366 21.78 -10.86 20.80
CA TYR A 366 20.89 -11.97 20.42
C TYR A 366 21.57 -13.06 19.60
N SER A 367 22.76 -12.80 19.04
CA SER A 367 23.53 -13.76 18.23
C SER A 367 22.68 -14.38 17.11
N ILE A 368 21.93 -13.55 16.39
CA ILE A 368 21.07 -13.95 15.26
C ILE A 368 21.16 -12.96 14.12
N SER A 369 21.22 -13.49 12.91
CA SER A 369 21.16 -12.73 11.64
C SER A 369 20.11 -13.34 10.70
N ASP A 370 19.78 -12.61 9.65
CA ASP A 370 18.90 -13.14 8.59
C ASP A 370 19.51 -14.36 7.89
N ASP A 371 20.85 -14.42 7.77
CA ASP A 371 21.54 -15.54 7.13
C ASP A 371 21.41 -16.85 7.93
N ASP A 372 21.17 -16.78 9.24
CA ASP A 372 20.89 -17.95 10.08
C ASP A 372 19.49 -18.53 9.82
N LEU A 373 18.53 -17.67 9.43
CA LEU A 373 17.13 -18.05 9.20
C LEU A 373 16.82 -18.43 7.75
N ARG A 374 17.48 -17.80 6.77
CA ARG A 374 17.24 -18.04 5.32
C ARG A 374 17.23 -19.52 4.91
N PRO A 375 18.12 -20.40 5.42
CA PRO A 375 18.11 -21.81 5.04
C PRO A 375 16.80 -22.55 5.36
N TYR A 376 15.99 -22.02 6.26
CA TYR A 376 14.70 -22.60 6.67
C TYR A 376 13.49 -21.99 5.94
N PHE A 377 13.70 -20.93 5.16
CA PHE A 377 12.66 -20.19 4.46
C PHE A 377 12.76 -20.33 2.93
N GLU A 378 12.85 -21.58 2.48
CA GLU A 378 12.81 -21.90 1.05
C GLU A 378 11.40 -21.64 0.48
N LEU A 379 11.30 -20.99 -0.70
CA LEU A 379 10.06 -20.51 -1.32
C LEU A 379 8.94 -21.55 -1.35
N GLU A 380 9.21 -22.77 -1.81
CA GLU A 380 8.15 -23.78 -1.94
C GLU A 380 7.63 -24.25 -0.57
N ASN A 381 8.51 -24.30 0.44
CA ASN A 381 8.12 -24.61 1.81
C ASN A 381 7.33 -23.44 2.44
N VAL A 382 7.79 -22.21 2.26
CA VAL A 382 7.06 -21.01 2.74
C VAL A 382 5.67 -20.95 2.10
N LYS A 383 5.56 -21.17 0.79
CA LYS A 383 4.27 -21.21 0.08
C LYS A 383 3.33 -22.28 0.64
N LYS A 384 3.85 -23.50 0.91
CA LYS A 384 3.07 -24.54 1.58
C LYS A 384 2.61 -24.12 2.98
N GLY A 385 3.47 -23.43 3.75
CA GLY A 385 3.14 -22.87 5.05
C GLY A 385 1.99 -21.86 4.98
N VAL A 386 2.11 -20.86 4.11
CA VAL A 386 1.11 -19.80 3.95
C VAL A 386 -0.25 -20.36 3.47
N PHE A 387 -0.25 -21.26 2.49
CA PHE A 387 -1.49 -21.92 2.06
C PHE A 387 -2.03 -22.85 3.16
N GLY A 388 -1.14 -23.53 3.89
CA GLY A 388 -1.50 -24.37 5.04
C GLY A 388 -2.14 -23.58 6.19
N LEU A 389 -1.71 -22.33 6.40
CA LEU A 389 -2.33 -21.40 7.37
C LEU A 389 -3.80 -21.14 6.98
N ALA A 390 -4.04 -20.76 5.73
CA ALA A 390 -5.40 -20.54 5.22
C ALA A 390 -6.27 -21.80 5.28
N GLN A 391 -5.68 -22.98 5.04
CA GLN A 391 -6.38 -24.25 5.19
C GLN A 391 -6.77 -24.51 6.65
N LYS A 392 -5.84 -24.31 7.60
CA LYS A 392 -6.10 -24.56 9.03
C LYS A 392 -7.13 -23.60 9.61
N LEU A 393 -7.06 -22.31 9.26
CA LEU A 393 -7.95 -21.27 9.78
C LEU A 393 -9.32 -21.25 9.08
N TYR A 394 -9.32 -21.37 7.75
CA TYR A 394 -10.50 -21.08 6.92
C TYR A 394 -10.95 -22.25 6.03
N GLY A 395 -10.22 -23.37 6.04
CA GLY A 395 -10.56 -24.56 5.25
C GLY A 395 -10.25 -24.41 3.74
N LEU A 396 -9.41 -23.44 3.35
CA LEU A 396 -9.13 -23.17 1.96
C LEU A 396 -8.19 -24.23 1.35
N GLN A 397 -8.39 -24.54 0.06
CA GLN A 397 -7.55 -25.43 -0.72
C GLN A 397 -7.09 -24.70 -1.96
N PHE A 398 -5.77 -24.74 -2.23
CA PHE A 398 -5.14 -24.12 -3.40
C PHE A 398 -4.68 -25.22 -4.36
N LYS A 399 -5.09 -25.13 -5.62
CA LYS A 399 -4.71 -26.07 -6.69
C LYS A 399 -4.15 -25.31 -7.87
N GLU A 400 -2.87 -25.53 -8.19
CA GLU A 400 -2.26 -24.95 -9.39
C GLU A 400 -3.05 -25.39 -10.62
N ASN A 401 -3.37 -24.43 -11.51
CA ASN A 401 -4.03 -24.67 -12.76
C ASN A 401 -3.28 -24.04 -13.94
N LYS A 402 -2.46 -24.81 -14.61
CA LYS A 402 -1.66 -24.40 -15.79
C LYS A 402 -2.48 -24.04 -17.03
N LYS A 403 -3.81 -24.23 -17.02
CA LYS A 403 -4.70 -23.81 -18.10
C LYS A 403 -5.13 -22.35 -17.95
N ILE A 404 -4.98 -21.76 -16.77
CA ILE A 404 -5.18 -20.34 -16.55
C ILE A 404 -3.96 -19.61 -17.12
N GLN A 405 -4.21 -18.70 -18.07
CA GLN A 405 -3.15 -17.91 -18.67
C GLN A 405 -2.58 -16.91 -17.65
N VAL A 406 -1.30 -16.61 -17.76
CA VAL A 406 -0.57 -15.69 -16.89
C VAL A 406 0.09 -14.60 -17.72
N TYR A 407 0.27 -13.42 -17.16
CA TYR A 407 0.86 -12.28 -17.86
C TYR A 407 2.39 -12.34 -17.97
N ASN A 408 3.03 -13.18 -17.16
CA ASN A 408 4.47 -13.46 -17.22
C ASN A 408 4.71 -14.93 -16.86
N PRO A 409 5.67 -15.65 -17.51
CA PRO A 409 5.96 -17.05 -17.22
C PRO A 409 6.37 -17.38 -15.78
N GLU A 410 6.83 -16.39 -15.02
CA GLU A 410 7.21 -16.56 -13.61
C GLU A 410 6.00 -16.53 -12.66
N VAL A 411 4.82 -16.15 -13.14
CA VAL A 411 3.59 -16.09 -12.36
C VAL A 411 2.94 -17.47 -12.31
N THR A 412 2.48 -17.87 -11.13
CA THR A 412 1.73 -19.12 -10.95
C THR A 412 0.27 -18.80 -10.62
N ALA A 413 -0.67 -19.48 -11.30
CA ALA A 413 -2.10 -19.35 -11.08
C ALA A 413 -2.68 -20.53 -10.31
N TYR A 414 -3.51 -20.26 -9.33
CA TYR A 414 -4.18 -21.26 -8.49
C TYR A 414 -5.70 -21.07 -8.53
N GLU A 415 -6.43 -22.19 -8.57
CA GLU A 415 -7.84 -22.24 -8.20
C GLU A 415 -7.94 -22.41 -6.68
N VAL A 416 -8.78 -21.60 -6.06
CA VAL A 416 -9.02 -21.63 -4.61
C VAL A 416 -10.41 -22.19 -4.35
N PHE A 417 -10.49 -23.18 -3.46
CA PHE A 417 -11.74 -23.85 -3.07
C PHE A 417 -11.95 -23.77 -1.57
N ASP A 418 -13.21 -23.83 -1.14
CA ASP A 418 -13.57 -24.02 0.26
C ASP A 418 -13.39 -25.49 0.70
N GLU A 419 -13.65 -25.76 1.98
CA GLU A 419 -13.58 -27.11 2.58
C GLU A 419 -14.50 -28.14 1.94
N LYS A 420 -15.54 -27.69 1.23
CA LYS A 420 -16.52 -28.55 0.51
C LYS A 420 -16.19 -28.72 -0.95
N GLY A 421 -15.07 -28.13 -1.41
CA GLY A 421 -14.66 -28.16 -2.82
C GLY A 421 -15.40 -27.16 -3.71
N LYS A 422 -16.13 -26.18 -3.14
CA LYS A 422 -16.75 -25.10 -3.91
C LYS A 422 -15.69 -24.08 -4.30
N PHE A 423 -15.66 -23.70 -5.58
CA PHE A 423 -14.77 -22.68 -6.12
C PHE A 423 -15.02 -21.31 -5.45
N LEU A 424 -13.95 -20.64 -5.03
CA LEU A 424 -13.97 -19.33 -4.35
C LEU A 424 -13.25 -18.22 -5.08
N ALA A 425 -12.12 -18.50 -5.73
CA ALA A 425 -11.30 -17.47 -6.36
C ALA A 425 -10.28 -18.08 -7.35
N VAL A 426 -9.77 -17.23 -8.24
CA VAL A 426 -8.47 -17.44 -8.87
C VAL A 426 -7.45 -16.60 -8.09
N TYR A 427 -6.28 -17.20 -7.82
CA TYR A 427 -5.18 -16.51 -7.13
C TYR A 427 -3.91 -16.61 -7.96
N TYR A 428 -3.32 -15.46 -8.29
CA TYR A 428 -2.03 -15.34 -8.97
C TYR A 428 -0.96 -14.96 -7.98
N ALA A 429 0.20 -15.65 -8.04
CA ALA A 429 1.36 -15.38 -7.21
C ALA A 429 2.56 -15.02 -8.09
N ASP A 430 3.11 -13.83 -7.90
CA ASP A 430 4.21 -13.24 -8.66
C ASP A 430 5.34 -12.82 -7.70
N PHE A 431 6.35 -13.68 -7.53
CA PHE A 431 7.31 -13.58 -6.43
C PHE A 431 8.55 -12.72 -6.72
N HIS A 432 9.04 -12.68 -7.96
CA HIS A 432 10.40 -12.21 -8.22
C HIS A 432 10.46 -10.85 -8.92
N PRO A 433 11.50 -10.02 -8.64
CA PRO A 433 11.69 -8.74 -9.30
C PRO A 433 12.07 -8.90 -10.78
N ARG A 434 11.65 -7.95 -11.63
CA ARG A 434 12.08 -7.80 -13.01
C ARG A 434 12.01 -6.34 -13.44
N ASP A 435 12.61 -5.99 -14.58
CA ASP A 435 12.76 -4.58 -15.00
C ASP A 435 11.41 -3.89 -15.22
N GLY A 436 10.40 -4.60 -15.71
CA GLY A 436 9.05 -4.09 -15.92
C GLY A 436 8.15 -4.12 -14.67
N LYS A 437 8.67 -4.42 -13.48
CA LYS A 437 7.90 -4.52 -12.24
C LYS A 437 8.27 -3.40 -11.26
N ARG A 438 7.26 -2.72 -10.71
CA ARG A 438 7.47 -1.74 -9.63
C ARG A 438 8.08 -2.41 -8.40
N GLY A 439 8.88 -1.65 -7.64
CA GLY A 439 9.43 -2.11 -6.36
C GLY A 439 8.36 -2.18 -5.26
N GLY A 440 8.65 -2.94 -4.20
CA GLY A 440 7.72 -3.21 -3.10
C GLY A 440 6.92 -4.48 -3.31
N ALA A 441 5.84 -4.62 -2.55
CA ALA A 441 4.87 -5.69 -2.69
C ALA A 441 3.46 -5.12 -2.62
N TRP A 442 2.49 -5.79 -3.21
CA TRP A 442 1.08 -5.38 -3.17
C TRP A 442 0.13 -6.50 -3.55
N MET A 443 -1.10 -6.37 -3.07
CA MET A 443 -2.25 -7.12 -3.57
C MET A 443 -3.08 -6.26 -4.51
N ASN A 444 -3.59 -6.87 -5.56
CA ASN A 444 -4.61 -6.26 -6.41
C ASN A 444 -5.63 -7.32 -6.87
N ASP A 445 -6.70 -6.90 -7.50
CA ASP A 445 -7.58 -7.80 -8.24
C ASP A 445 -7.59 -7.50 -9.75
N PHE A 446 -7.75 -8.53 -10.55
CA PHE A 446 -8.11 -8.44 -11.95
C PHE A 446 -9.62 -8.37 -12.13
N GLN A 447 -10.36 -8.98 -11.21
CA GLN A 447 -11.81 -8.96 -11.13
C GLN A 447 -12.21 -8.98 -9.66
N PRO A 448 -13.05 -8.03 -9.18
CA PRO A 448 -13.63 -8.10 -7.84
C PRO A 448 -14.72 -9.17 -7.75
N GLN A 449 -15.12 -9.54 -6.53
CA GLN A 449 -16.31 -10.35 -6.33
C GLN A 449 -17.58 -9.49 -6.39
N TYR A 450 -18.63 -9.95 -7.04
CA TYR A 450 -19.95 -9.32 -7.03
C TYR A 450 -21.06 -10.31 -7.43
N MET A 451 -22.32 -9.92 -7.16
CA MET A 451 -23.50 -10.70 -7.51
C MET A 451 -24.21 -10.12 -8.74
N GLU A 452 -24.43 -10.96 -9.75
CA GLU A 452 -25.33 -10.65 -10.87
C GLU A 452 -26.57 -11.55 -10.76
N GLY A 453 -27.64 -11.00 -10.21
CA GLY A 453 -28.81 -11.78 -9.86
C GLY A 453 -28.49 -12.88 -8.83
N LYS A 454 -28.51 -14.15 -9.27
CA LYS A 454 -28.12 -15.30 -8.43
C LYS A 454 -26.69 -15.80 -8.71
N LYS A 455 -26.05 -15.27 -9.72
CA LYS A 455 -24.68 -15.65 -10.11
C LYS A 455 -23.69 -14.90 -9.23
N ASP A 456 -22.80 -15.65 -8.60
CA ASP A 456 -21.68 -15.13 -7.80
C ASP A 456 -20.44 -15.10 -8.69
N HIS A 457 -20.05 -13.90 -9.13
CA HIS A 457 -18.81 -13.68 -9.86
C HIS A 457 -17.67 -13.67 -8.86
N ARG A 458 -16.86 -14.74 -8.90
CA ARG A 458 -15.76 -14.88 -7.94
C ARG A 458 -14.53 -14.10 -8.34
N PRO A 459 -13.76 -13.60 -7.35
CA PRO A 459 -12.65 -12.69 -7.61
C PRO A 459 -11.44 -13.39 -8.25
N HIS A 460 -10.67 -12.60 -9.00
CA HIS A 460 -9.34 -12.97 -9.49
C HIS A 460 -8.31 -12.08 -8.81
N ILE A 461 -7.59 -12.63 -7.86
CA ILE A 461 -6.67 -11.90 -6.96
C ILE A 461 -5.23 -12.11 -7.42
N VAL A 462 -4.39 -11.09 -7.31
CA VAL A 462 -2.96 -11.21 -7.54
C VAL A 462 -2.17 -10.63 -6.35
N ASN A 463 -1.16 -11.39 -5.89
CA ASN A 463 -0.10 -10.85 -5.04
C ASN A 463 1.18 -10.71 -5.87
N VAL A 464 1.74 -9.51 -5.86
CA VAL A 464 2.97 -9.16 -6.57
C VAL A 464 4.04 -8.78 -5.55
N MET A 465 5.20 -9.43 -5.65
CA MET A 465 6.31 -9.29 -4.71
C MET A 465 7.63 -9.12 -5.46
N ASN A 466 8.68 -8.73 -4.73
CA ASN A 466 10.02 -8.54 -5.28
C ASN A 466 11.05 -9.27 -4.39
N PHE A 467 10.84 -10.58 -4.19
CA PHE A 467 11.62 -11.41 -3.29
C PHE A 467 12.87 -12.01 -3.94
N THR A 468 13.79 -12.42 -3.08
CA THR A 468 15.05 -13.07 -3.46
C THR A 468 14.83 -14.17 -4.50
N ARG A 469 15.60 -14.10 -5.62
CA ARG A 469 15.56 -15.09 -6.69
C ARG A 469 16.36 -16.34 -6.33
N PRO A 470 16.05 -17.49 -6.93
CA PRO A 470 16.97 -18.63 -6.92
C PRO A 470 18.25 -18.28 -7.69
N THR A 471 19.34 -18.93 -7.34
CA THR A 471 20.61 -18.92 -8.10
C THR A 471 20.83 -20.27 -8.78
N ALA A 472 21.90 -20.41 -9.57
CA ALA A 472 22.23 -21.68 -10.20
C ALA A 472 22.44 -22.82 -9.18
N ASP A 473 22.92 -22.46 -7.96
CA ASP A 473 23.33 -23.43 -6.93
C ASP A 473 22.38 -23.50 -5.74
N LYS A 474 21.42 -22.54 -5.61
CA LYS A 474 20.53 -22.43 -4.46
C LYS A 474 19.09 -22.11 -4.89
N PRO A 475 18.07 -22.73 -4.27
CA PRO A 475 16.68 -22.31 -4.43
C PRO A 475 16.50 -20.87 -3.88
N ALA A 476 15.33 -20.27 -4.13
CA ALA A 476 14.97 -19.01 -3.50
C ALA A 476 14.86 -19.19 -1.99
N LEU A 477 15.74 -18.55 -1.24
CA LEU A 477 15.79 -18.56 0.22
C LEU A 477 15.43 -17.16 0.73
N PHE A 478 14.29 -17.05 1.38
CA PHE A 478 13.74 -15.78 1.83
C PHE A 478 14.36 -15.30 3.15
N THR A 479 14.36 -13.98 3.34
CA THR A 479 14.56 -13.40 4.68
C THR A 479 13.31 -13.58 5.53
N TYR A 480 13.44 -13.34 6.83
CA TYR A 480 12.28 -13.22 7.73
C TYR A 480 11.29 -12.17 7.24
N ASP A 481 11.79 -11.00 6.82
CA ASP A 481 10.96 -9.90 6.31
C ASP A 481 10.25 -10.26 4.99
N GLU A 482 10.88 -11.02 4.09
CA GLU A 482 10.23 -11.51 2.87
C GLU A 482 9.08 -12.48 3.17
N VAL A 483 9.24 -13.38 4.16
CA VAL A 483 8.16 -14.27 4.61
C VAL A 483 7.03 -13.47 5.27
N ARG A 484 7.37 -12.50 6.12
CA ARG A 484 6.42 -11.59 6.75
C ARG A 484 5.64 -10.79 5.73
N THR A 485 6.32 -10.25 4.71
CA THR A 485 5.69 -9.54 3.60
C THR A 485 4.76 -10.44 2.79
N PHE A 486 5.14 -11.70 2.54
CA PHE A 486 4.23 -12.63 1.87
C PHE A 486 2.97 -12.90 2.70
N LEU A 487 3.08 -13.07 4.01
CA LEU A 487 1.93 -13.19 4.91
C LEU A 487 1.04 -11.94 4.85
N HIS A 488 1.65 -10.75 4.80
CA HIS A 488 0.96 -9.48 4.64
C HIS A 488 0.11 -9.43 3.36
N GLU A 489 0.76 -9.58 2.20
CA GLU A 489 0.08 -9.53 0.91
C GLU A 489 -0.98 -10.63 0.76
N PHE A 490 -0.69 -11.80 1.34
CA PHE A 490 -1.64 -12.89 1.38
C PHE A 490 -2.84 -12.60 2.29
N GLY A 491 -2.66 -11.81 3.36
CA GLY A 491 -3.75 -11.31 4.21
C GLY A 491 -4.73 -10.43 3.43
N HIS A 492 -4.22 -9.50 2.61
CA HIS A 492 -5.05 -8.78 1.64
C HIS A 492 -5.69 -9.72 0.62
N GLY A 493 -4.92 -10.69 0.12
CA GLY A 493 -5.42 -11.73 -0.77
C GLY A 493 -6.59 -12.50 -0.18
N LEU A 494 -6.52 -12.88 1.10
CA LEU A 494 -7.61 -13.54 1.83
C LEU A 494 -8.85 -12.63 1.94
N HIS A 495 -8.66 -11.33 2.19
CA HIS A 495 -9.75 -10.36 2.21
C HIS A 495 -10.49 -10.32 0.87
N GLY A 496 -9.74 -10.31 -0.25
CA GLY A 496 -10.30 -10.39 -1.60
C GLY A 496 -10.97 -11.74 -1.89
N MET A 497 -10.28 -12.86 -1.64
CA MET A 497 -10.76 -14.21 -1.98
C MET A 497 -12.00 -14.65 -1.20
N LEU A 498 -12.11 -14.25 0.07
CA LEU A 498 -13.18 -14.68 0.96
C LEU A 498 -14.42 -13.77 0.93
N THR A 499 -14.33 -12.61 0.32
CA THR A 499 -15.42 -11.62 0.28
C THR A 499 -16.71 -12.19 -0.30
N ARG A 500 -17.86 -11.73 0.23
CA ARG A 500 -19.23 -12.13 -0.15
C ARG A 500 -20.13 -10.90 -0.17
N CYS A 501 -19.86 -10.00 -1.08
CA CYS A 501 -20.60 -8.77 -1.24
C CYS A 501 -21.62 -8.87 -2.37
N GLN A 502 -22.66 -8.06 -2.29
CA GLN A 502 -23.64 -7.94 -3.36
C GLN A 502 -23.07 -7.09 -4.51
N TYR A 503 -22.29 -6.09 -4.19
CA TYR A 503 -21.79 -5.05 -5.09
C TYR A 503 -20.27 -5.05 -5.17
N ALA A 504 -19.73 -4.83 -6.37
CA ALA A 504 -18.28 -4.77 -6.61
C ALA A 504 -17.60 -3.64 -5.81
N ALA A 505 -18.25 -2.47 -5.71
CA ALA A 505 -17.74 -1.32 -4.95
C ALA A 505 -17.54 -1.58 -3.44
N GLN A 506 -18.12 -2.66 -2.90
CA GLN A 506 -17.99 -3.05 -1.49
C GLN A 506 -17.11 -4.29 -1.29
N SER A 507 -16.57 -4.85 -2.37
CA SER A 507 -15.86 -6.14 -2.34
C SER A 507 -14.44 -6.01 -1.78
N GLY A 508 -14.02 -7.00 -1.01
CA GLY A 508 -12.63 -7.20 -0.59
C GLY A 508 -12.02 -5.99 0.10
N THR A 509 -10.94 -5.47 -0.47
CA THR A 509 -10.16 -4.35 0.05
C THR A 509 -10.78 -2.97 -0.19
N ASN A 510 -12.02 -2.88 -0.75
CA ASN A 510 -12.77 -1.63 -0.87
C ASN A 510 -13.37 -1.20 0.48
N VAL A 511 -12.50 -0.89 1.42
CA VAL A 511 -12.79 -0.51 2.81
C VAL A 511 -12.06 0.79 3.17
N PRO A 512 -12.36 1.43 4.30
CA PRO A 512 -11.59 2.60 4.76
C PRO A 512 -10.10 2.31 4.87
N ARG A 513 -9.28 3.33 4.57
CA ARG A 513 -7.82 3.21 4.55
C ARG A 513 -7.23 2.72 5.88
N ASP A 514 -7.76 3.19 7.00
CA ASP A 514 -7.32 2.80 8.34
C ASP A 514 -7.91 1.46 8.83
N PHE A 515 -8.59 0.73 7.93
CA PHE A 515 -9.05 -0.64 8.15
C PHE A 515 -8.43 -1.65 7.18
N VAL A 516 -7.99 -1.20 6.00
CA VAL A 516 -7.54 -2.08 4.92
C VAL A 516 -6.33 -2.94 5.32
N GLU A 517 -5.45 -2.40 6.19
CA GLU A 517 -4.27 -3.12 6.66
C GLU A 517 -4.54 -4.08 7.83
N LEU A 518 -5.75 -4.09 8.39
CA LEU A 518 -6.06 -5.03 9.48
C LEU A 518 -5.89 -6.50 9.07
N PRO A 519 -6.43 -6.99 7.93
CA PRO A 519 -6.24 -8.39 7.54
C PRO A 519 -4.80 -8.75 7.18
N SER A 520 -4.06 -7.82 6.58
CA SER A 520 -2.66 -8.04 6.18
C SER A 520 -1.74 -8.10 7.40
N GLN A 521 -1.75 -7.09 8.26
CA GLN A 521 -0.95 -7.03 9.49
C GLN A 521 -1.33 -8.14 10.49
N PHE A 522 -2.63 -8.44 10.62
CA PHE A 522 -3.08 -9.58 11.41
C PHE A 522 -2.42 -10.89 10.97
N ASN A 523 -2.30 -11.11 9.67
CA ASN A 523 -1.74 -12.34 9.14
C ASN A 523 -0.22 -12.44 9.36
N GLU A 524 0.50 -11.31 9.47
CA GLU A 524 1.93 -11.25 9.78
C GLU A 524 2.25 -11.90 11.14
N ASN A 525 1.39 -11.72 12.15
CA ASN A 525 1.66 -12.21 13.50
C ASN A 525 1.91 -13.73 13.59
N PHE A 526 1.45 -14.50 12.60
CA PHE A 526 1.66 -15.95 12.61
C PHE A 526 3.11 -16.36 12.40
N ILE A 527 3.97 -15.51 11.77
CA ILE A 527 5.38 -15.85 11.56
C ILE A 527 6.13 -16.07 12.87
N ASP A 528 5.65 -15.47 13.95
CA ASP A 528 6.27 -15.58 15.29
C ASP A 528 5.74 -16.78 16.08
N GLU A 529 4.79 -17.52 15.54
CA GLU A 529 4.19 -18.65 16.22
C GLU A 529 4.92 -19.96 15.87
N LYS A 530 5.56 -20.57 16.87
CA LYS A 530 6.25 -21.87 16.70
C LYS A 530 5.38 -22.91 16.01
N GLU A 531 4.10 -23.00 16.40
CA GLU A 531 3.17 -23.96 15.84
C GLU A 531 2.97 -23.77 14.33
N PHE A 532 3.06 -22.52 13.85
CA PHE A 532 3.01 -22.22 12.42
C PHE A 532 4.35 -22.51 11.73
N LEU A 533 5.48 -22.06 12.31
CA LEU A 533 6.81 -22.30 11.76
C LEU A 533 7.12 -23.82 11.62
N ASP A 534 6.73 -24.63 12.59
CA ASP A 534 6.90 -26.09 12.56
C ASP A 534 6.22 -26.74 11.34
N THR A 535 5.22 -26.08 10.72
CA THR A 535 4.54 -26.63 9.55
C THR A 535 5.35 -26.53 8.26
N PHE A 536 6.32 -25.60 8.16
CA PHE A 536 7.02 -25.33 6.90
C PHE A 536 8.50 -24.96 7.03
N ALA A 537 8.93 -24.38 8.16
CA ALA A 537 10.30 -23.90 8.34
C ALA A 537 11.29 -25.08 8.43
N LYS A 538 11.70 -25.58 7.28
CA LYS A 538 12.59 -26.75 7.13
C LYS A 538 13.85 -26.33 6.38
N HIS A 539 15.00 -26.74 6.90
CA HIS A 539 16.27 -26.48 6.23
C HIS A 539 16.30 -27.11 4.83
N TYR A 540 16.58 -26.29 3.81
CA TYR A 540 16.41 -26.65 2.39
C TYR A 540 17.27 -27.83 1.92
N LYS A 541 18.40 -28.13 2.60
CA LYS A 541 19.28 -29.28 2.30
C LYS A 541 18.98 -30.50 3.17
N THR A 542 18.79 -30.30 4.49
CA THR A 542 18.70 -31.42 5.45
C THR A 542 17.26 -31.82 5.75
N GLY A 543 16.28 -30.91 5.53
CA GLY A 543 14.88 -31.12 5.89
C GLY A 543 14.60 -30.99 7.39
N GLU A 544 15.60 -30.66 8.20
CA GLU A 544 15.45 -30.44 9.63
C GLU A 544 14.62 -29.19 9.92
N SER A 545 13.81 -29.24 10.97
CA SER A 545 13.01 -28.09 11.42
C SER A 545 13.90 -26.98 11.96
N LEU A 546 13.38 -25.74 11.94
CA LEU A 546 14.03 -24.59 12.59
C LEU A 546 14.38 -24.96 14.05
N PRO A 547 15.67 -24.89 14.46
CA PRO A 547 16.12 -25.24 15.81
C PRO A 547 15.46 -24.32 16.86
N GLN A 548 15.20 -24.88 18.05
CA GLN A 548 14.55 -24.14 19.13
C GLN A 548 15.41 -22.94 19.59
N ASP A 549 16.75 -23.07 19.61
CA ASP A 549 17.64 -21.98 19.98
C ASP A 549 17.60 -20.80 18.99
N LEU A 550 17.46 -21.05 17.69
CA LEU A 550 17.24 -19.98 16.70
C LEU A 550 15.87 -19.33 16.87
N LEU A 551 14.84 -20.11 17.16
CA LEU A 551 13.51 -19.58 17.46
C LEU A 551 13.52 -18.71 18.72
N ASP A 552 14.18 -19.14 19.78
CA ASP A 552 14.30 -18.39 21.03
C ASP A 552 15.05 -17.07 20.81
N LYS A 553 16.14 -17.08 20.03
CA LYS A 553 16.88 -15.87 19.63
C LYS A 553 16.04 -14.94 18.78
N MET A 554 15.28 -15.48 17.83
CA MET A 554 14.35 -14.74 17.00
C MET A 554 13.31 -14.01 17.88
N HIS A 555 12.65 -14.73 18.79
CA HIS A 555 11.67 -14.15 19.71
C HIS A 555 12.32 -13.11 20.65
N ALA A 556 13.51 -13.38 21.19
CA ALA A 556 14.21 -12.41 22.03
C ALA A 556 14.56 -11.12 21.31
N SER A 557 14.75 -11.17 19.98
CA SER A 557 15.09 -9.99 19.17
C SER A 557 13.87 -9.20 18.65
N GLN A 558 12.63 -9.68 18.81
CA GLN A 558 11.42 -9.06 18.25
C GLN A 558 11.15 -7.65 18.78
N THR A 559 11.41 -7.43 20.05
CA THR A 559 11.18 -6.13 20.70
C THR A 559 12.39 -5.20 20.59
N TYR A 560 13.45 -5.62 19.86
CA TYR A 560 14.65 -4.83 19.69
C TYR A 560 14.38 -3.54 18.90
N HIS A 561 14.58 -2.40 19.55
CA HIS A 561 14.26 -1.08 19.02
C HIS A 561 12.79 -0.89 18.56
N ALA A 562 11.86 -1.65 19.15
CA ALA A 562 10.44 -1.51 18.85
C ALA A 562 9.90 -0.11 19.21
N ALA A 563 10.37 0.44 20.34
CA ALA A 563 9.96 1.77 20.76
C ALA A 563 10.51 2.87 19.84
N TYR A 564 11.78 2.82 19.46
CA TYR A 564 12.36 3.74 18.49
C TYR A 564 11.62 3.67 17.15
N SER A 565 11.36 2.46 16.66
CA SER A 565 10.63 2.25 15.39
C SER A 565 9.22 2.82 15.43
N CYS A 566 8.49 2.60 16.53
CA CYS A 566 7.17 3.20 16.72
C CYS A 566 7.24 4.72 16.70
N VAL A 567 8.10 5.34 17.51
CA VAL A 567 8.27 6.80 17.60
C VAL A 567 8.66 7.39 16.24
N ARG A 568 9.48 6.70 15.47
CA ARG A 568 9.81 7.08 14.09
C ARG A 568 8.57 7.14 13.20
N GLN A 569 7.67 6.15 13.29
CA GLN A 569 6.41 6.15 12.55
C GLN A 569 5.46 7.26 13.03
N LEU A 570 5.43 7.53 14.34
CA LEU A 570 4.65 8.65 14.88
C LEU A 570 5.10 9.99 14.33
N SER A 571 6.42 10.19 14.11
CA SER A 571 6.93 11.45 13.55
C SER A 571 6.34 11.72 12.15
N PHE A 572 6.13 10.68 11.35
CA PHE A 572 5.48 10.79 10.04
C PHE A 572 4.00 11.15 10.14
N GLY A 573 3.30 10.55 11.11
CA GLY A 573 1.90 10.86 11.40
C GLY A 573 1.69 12.29 11.85
N TYR A 574 2.52 12.78 12.79
CA TYR A 574 2.47 14.17 13.26
C TYR A 574 2.79 15.17 12.15
N LEU A 575 3.80 14.88 11.33
CA LEU A 575 4.17 15.72 10.19
C LEU A 575 3.04 15.83 9.18
N ASP A 576 2.42 14.70 8.82
CA ASP A 576 1.26 14.65 7.92
C ASP A 576 0.09 15.46 8.47
N MET A 577 -0.28 15.21 9.71
CA MET A 577 -1.40 15.91 10.33
C MET A 577 -1.13 17.42 10.48
N ALA A 578 0.08 17.83 10.84
CA ALA A 578 0.42 19.24 10.95
C ALA A 578 0.21 19.99 9.62
N TRP A 579 0.64 19.42 8.49
CA TRP A 579 0.46 20.03 7.19
C TRP A 579 -1.01 20.05 6.71
N HIS A 580 -1.85 19.12 7.17
CA HIS A 580 -3.22 18.96 6.69
C HIS A 580 -4.30 19.44 7.67
N THR A 581 -3.92 19.87 8.88
CA THR A 581 -4.81 20.53 9.85
C THR A 581 -4.66 22.06 9.87
N LEU A 582 -3.94 22.63 8.91
CA LEU A 582 -3.92 24.08 8.70
C LEU A 582 -5.34 24.56 8.41
N ASP A 583 -5.79 25.57 9.14
CA ASP A 583 -7.10 26.25 8.96
C ASP A 583 -6.98 27.59 8.20
N LYS A 584 -5.75 27.99 7.91
CA LYS A 584 -5.38 29.16 7.09
C LYS A 584 -4.27 28.80 6.13
N PRO A 585 -4.15 29.51 5.00
CA PRO A 585 -3.03 29.31 4.09
C PRO A 585 -1.69 29.43 4.81
N PHE A 586 -0.79 28.48 4.52
CA PHE A 586 0.57 28.57 5.02
C PHE A 586 1.27 29.76 4.36
N GLU A 587 1.78 30.66 5.19
CA GLU A 587 2.49 31.85 4.75
C GLU A 587 4.00 31.65 4.92
N VAL A 588 4.73 31.87 3.83
CA VAL A 588 6.20 31.89 3.86
C VAL A 588 6.67 33.12 4.58
N ASN A 589 7.53 32.94 5.58
CA ASN A 589 8.17 34.08 6.24
C ASN A 589 9.18 34.74 5.27
N PRO A 590 8.96 36.01 4.87
CA PRO A 590 9.78 36.64 3.83
C PRO A 590 11.22 36.92 4.29
N THR A 591 11.49 36.89 5.59
CA THR A 591 12.83 37.14 6.14
C THR A 591 13.74 35.94 6.00
N ILE A 592 13.19 34.72 6.09
CA ILE A 592 13.97 33.48 6.07
C ILE A 592 13.76 32.68 4.78
N GLY A 593 12.77 33.02 3.97
CA GLY A 593 12.47 32.38 2.70
C GLY A 593 11.72 31.05 2.81
N THR A 594 11.40 30.46 1.65
CA THR A 594 10.51 29.29 1.56
C THR A 594 11.12 28.05 2.19
N VAL A 595 12.37 27.73 1.82
CA VAL A 595 13.08 26.54 2.35
C VAL A 595 13.07 26.51 3.86
N GLU A 596 13.56 27.58 4.48
CA GLU A 596 13.67 27.65 5.95
C GLU A 596 12.29 27.69 6.63
N SER A 597 11.28 28.32 6.01
CA SER A 597 9.90 28.31 6.55
C SER A 597 9.31 26.92 6.60
N VAL A 598 9.49 26.13 5.53
CA VAL A 598 9.02 24.74 5.43
C VAL A 598 9.78 23.82 6.41
N VAL A 599 11.11 23.99 6.50
CA VAL A 599 11.96 23.22 7.41
C VAL A 599 11.55 23.47 8.87
N ARG A 600 11.45 24.71 9.31
CA ARG A 600 11.08 25.04 10.70
C ARG A 600 9.69 24.55 11.07
N PHE A 601 8.72 24.70 10.18
CA PHE A 601 7.37 24.18 10.42
C PHE A 601 7.38 22.66 10.60
N SER A 602 8.08 21.93 9.73
CA SER A 602 8.16 20.48 9.78
C SER A 602 8.92 19.97 11.01
N ASP A 603 10.04 20.61 11.37
CA ASP A 603 10.79 20.28 12.59
C ASP A 603 9.94 20.49 13.84
N LYS A 604 9.19 21.60 13.89
CA LYS A 604 8.26 21.87 14.99
C LYS A 604 7.15 20.83 15.10
N ALA A 605 6.63 20.36 13.98
CA ALA A 605 5.60 19.32 13.95
C ALA A 605 6.08 18.00 14.57
N MET A 606 7.36 17.66 14.38
CA MET A 606 7.97 16.40 14.86
C MET A 606 8.68 16.52 16.21
N GLU A 607 8.84 17.74 16.77
CA GLU A 607 9.65 18.01 17.96
C GLU A 607 9.31 17.09 19.15
N GLN A 608 8.03 16.84 19.37
CA GLN A 608 7.55 16.03 20.50
C GLN A 608 7.87 14.54 20.44
N VAL A 609 8.29 14.04 19.28
CA VAL A 609 8.68 12.65 19.03
C VAL A 609 10.13 12.51 18.55
N GLN A 610 10.94 13.53 18.83
CA GLN A 610 12.34 13.51 18.46
C GLN A 610 13.19 12.80 19.51
N VAL A 611 13.92 11.78 19.08
CA VAL A 611 14.85 10.99 19.94
C VAL A 611 16.29 11.03 19.44
N MET A 612 16.53 11.53 18.23
CA MET A 612 17.85 11.72 17.65
C MET A 612 18.06 13.19 17.30
N PRO A 613 19.30 13.70 17.23
CA PRO A 613 19.56 15.09 16.84
C PRO A 613 19.00 15.40 15.43
N THR A 614 18.45 16.60 15.27
CA THR A 614 18.16 17.13 13.90
C THR A 614 19.46 17.44 13.19
N VAL A 615 19.50 17.19 11.90
CA VAL A 615 20.66 17.45 11.05
C VAL A 615 20.34 18.64 10.15
N PRO A 616 21.06 19.77 10.29
CA PRO A 616 20.83 20.95 9.45
C PRO A 616 20.95 20.60 7.95
N GLY A 617 20.07 21.17 7.12
CA GLY A 617 20.04 20.95 5.68
C GLY A 617 19.31 19.69 5.25
N THR A 618 18.71 18.94 6.17
CA THR A 618 17.87 17.77 5.87
C THR A 618 16.41 18.05 6.22
N GLN A 619 15.49 17.53 5.43
CA GLN A 619 14.06 17.59 5.77
C GLN A 619 13.27 16.50 5.06
N MET A 620 12.63 15.65 5.83
CA MET A 620 11.89 14.52 5.32
C MET A 620 10.68 14.93 4.46
N CYS A 621 9.97 16.01 4.82
CA CYS A 621 8.78 16.44 4.08
C CYS A 621 9.06 16.72 2.60
N CYS A 622 10.28 17.08 2.22
CA CYS A 622 10.64 17.40 0.85
C CYS A 622 10.73 16.17 -0.08
N ALA A 623 10.84 14.97 0.50
CA ALA A 623 10.85 13.69 -0.22
C ALA A 623 9.75 12.72 0.22
N PHE A 624 8.78 13.18 1.00
CA PHE A 624 7.71 12.37 1.58
C PHE A 624 6.55 12.18 0.57
N THR A 625 6.78 11.31 -0.40
CA THR A 625 5.83 11.04 -1.49
C THR A 625 4.47 10.55 -1.02
N HIS A 626 4.39 9.78 0.08
CA HIS A 626 3.13 9.27 0.63
C HIS A 626 2.08 10.38 0.79
N ILE A 627 2.45 11.51 1.38
CA ILE A 627 1.51 12.58 1.71
C ILE A 627 1.43 13.70 0.66
N PHE A 628 2.46 13.89 -0.17
CA PHE A 628 2.50 14.99 -1.14
C PHE A 628 2.24 14.58 -2.59
N SER A 629 2.55 13.35 -2.98
CA SER A 629 2.28 12.81 -4.32
C SER A 629 1.48 11.52 -4.32
N GLY A 630 1.42 10.84 -3.17
CA GLY A 630 0.60 9.64 -2.96
C GLY A 630 -0.78 9.98 -2.38
N GLY A 631 -1.55 8.95 -2.11
CA GLY A 631 -2.91 9.07 -1.58
C GLY A 631 -3.00 9.16 -0.05
N TYR A 632 -1.93 9.47 0.71
CA TYR A 632 -1.89 9.41 2.19
C TYR A 632 -1.97 10.77 2.87
N ALA A 633 -2.41 11.82 2.19
CA ALA A 633 -2.61 13.14 2.78
C ALA A 633 -3.67 13.10 3.91
N ALA A 634 -3.28 13.52 5.12
CA ALA A 634 -4.03 13.31 6.37
C ALA A 634 -4.40 11.83 6.60
N GLY A 635 -3.53 10.91 6.18
CA GLY A 635 -3.82 9.48 6.17
C GLY A 635 -2.66 8.59 6.60
N TYR A 636 -1.48 9.14 6.90
CA TYR A 636 -0.32 8.32 7.26
C TYR A 636 -0.49 7.60 8.61
N TYR A 637 -1.29 8.16 9.52
CA TYR A 637 -1.65 7.53 10.80
C TYR A 637 -2.25 6.14 10.65
N SER A 638 -2.83 5.84 9.48
CA SER A 638 -3.55 4.58 9.22
C SER A 638 -2.70 3.34 9.45
N TYR A 639 -1.38 3.41 9.22
CA TYR A 639 -0.47 2.30 9.53
C TYR A 639 -0.46 1.98 11.03
N LYS A 640 -0.37 2.97 11.89
CA LYS A 640 -0.42 2.74 13.35
C LYS A 640 -1.83 2.45 13.86
N TRP A 641 -2.85 2.99 13.21
CA TRP A 641 -4.24 2.64 13.51
C TRP A 641 -4.51 1.16 13.24
N SER A 642 -4.16 0.68 12.06
CA SER A 642 -4.34 -0.73 11.69
C SER A 642 -3.47 -1.67 12.51
N GLU A 643 -2.26 -1.26 12.87
CA GLU A 643 -1.35 -2.03 13.73
C GLU A 643 -1.91 -2.21 15.16
N LEU A 644 -2.60 -1.19 15.69
CA LEU A 644 -3.36 -1.31 16.93
C LEU A 644 -4.50 -2.32 16.78
N LEU A 645 -5.25 -2.24 15.68
CA LEU A 645 -6.36 -3.16 15.40
C LEU A 645 -5.87 -4.60 15.25
N ASP A 646 -4.75 -4.81 14.54
CA ASP A 646 -4.21 -6.14 14.31
C ASP A 646 -3.73 -6.80 15.60
N ALA A 647 -2.96 -6.09 16.43
CA ALA A 647 -2.47 -6.59 17.70
C ALA A 647 -3.63 -6.97 18.64
N ASP A 648 -4.64 -6.10 18.75
CA ASP A 648 -5.84 -6.36 19.55
C ASP A 648 -6.69 -7.50 18.96
N ALA A 649 -6.77 -7.62 17.63
CA ALA A 649 -7.44 -8.74 16.96
C ALA A 649 -6.70 -10.08 17.18
N PHE A 650 -5.35 -10.06 17.09
CA PHE A 650 -4.54 -11.26 17.29
C PHE A 650 -4.56 -11.74 18.76
N SER A 651 -4.73 -10.82 19.72
CA SER A 651 -4.88 -11.18 21.13
C SER A 651 -6.02 -12.19 21.38
N VAL A 652 -7.08 -12.15 20.57
CA VAL A 652 -8.19 -13.13 20.62
C VAL A 652 -7.68 -14.56 20.33
N PHE A 653 -6.72 -14.69 19.42
CA PHE A 653 -6.09 -15.97 19.08
C PHE A 653 -5.10 -16.41 20.15
N LYS A 654 -4.35 -15.48 20.74
CA LYS A 654 -3.45 -15.75 21.88
C LYS A 654 -4.23 -16.19 23.12
N GLU A 655 -5.34 -15.53 23.45
CA GLU A 655 -6.25 -15.95 24.53
C GLU A 655 -6.83 -17.35 24.27
N ALA A 656 -7.17 -17.66 23.01
CA ALA A 656 -7.66 -18.98 22.64
C ALA A 656 -6.55 -20.04 22.69
N GLN A 657 -5.32 -19.71 22.29
CA GLN A 657 -4.13 -20.55 22.40
C GLN A 657 -3.86 -20.91 23.86
N ALA A 658 -3.89 -19.94 24.77
CA ALA A 658 -3.68 -20.15 26.20
C ALA A 658 -4.73 -21.13 26.80
N LYS A 659 -5.96 -21.14 26.27
CA LYS A 659 -7.04 -22.02 26.73
C LYS A 659 -7.02 -23.42 26.11
N ASN A 660 -6.63 -23.51 24.82
CA ASN A 660 -6.82 -24.71 24.02
C ASN A 660 -5.51 -25.32 23.50
N GLY A 661 -4.36 -24.69 23.77
CA GLY A 661 -3.03 -25.17 23.40
C GLY A 661 -2.65 -24.98 21.92
N SER A 662 -3.48 -24.30 21.09
CA SER A 662 -3.19 -24.08 19.67
C SER A 662 -3.58 -22.69 19.21
N ILE A 663 -2.68 -22.05 18.43
CA ILE A 663 -2.94 -20.76 17.79
C ILE A 663 -3.97 -20.92 16.64
N PHE A 664 -4.11 -22.10 16.04
CA PHE A 664 -5.04 -22.37 14.95
C PHE A 664 -6.48 -22.55 15.46
N ASN A 665 -7.04 -21.49 16.02
CA ASN A 665 -8.39 -21.54 16.60
C ASN A 665 -9.48 -21.31 15.55
N LYS A 666 -10.13 -22.39 15.09
CA LYS A 666 -11.19 -22.32 14.08
C LYS A 666 -12.39 -21.46 14.47
N LYS A 667 -12.72 -21.35 15.76
CA LYS A 667 -13.85 -20.52 16.22
C LYS A 667 -13.53 -19.03 16.10
N ALA A 668 -12.33 -18.63 16.52
CA ALA A 668 -11.83 -17.25 16.34
C ALA A 668 -11.69 -16.90 14.85
N ALA A 669 -11.09 -17.81 14.07
CA ALA A 669 -10.92 -17.65 12.63
C ALA A 669 -12.26 -17.51 11.89
N LYS A 670 -13.26 -18.33 12.22
CA LYS A 670 -14.61 -18.21 11.67
C LYS A 670 -15.24 -16.85 12.00
N ARG A 671 -15.11 -16.39 13.25
CA ARG A 671 -15.62 -15.08 13.65
C ARG A 671 -14.92 -13.92 12.93
N PHE A 672 -13.60 -14.00 12.71
CA PHE A 672 -12.83 -13.03 11.93
C PHE A 672 -13.26 -13.04 10.46
N ARG A 673 -13.38 -14.22 9.86
CA ARG A 673 -13.86 -14.41 8.50
C ARG A 673 -15.25 -13.80 8.28
N GLU A 674 -16.24 -14.17 9.13
CA GLU A 674 -17.64 -13.77 8.96
C GLU A 674 -17.90 -12.28 9.25
N ASN A 675 -17.07 -11.61 10.05
CA ASN A 675 -17.25 -10.21 10.45
C ASN A 675 -16.29 -9.24 9.79
N VAL A 676 -15.15 -9.70 9.29
CA VAL A 676 -14.13 -8.88 8.63
C VAL A 676 -13.97 -9.29 7.18
N LEU A 677 -13.41 -10.48 6.91
CA LEU A 677 -12.96 -10.86 5.55
C LEU A 677 -14.11 -11.02 4.54
N GLU A 678 -15.27 -11.53 4.95
CA GLU A 678 -16.42 -11.72 4.05
C GLU A 678 -17.22 -10.44 3.81
N LYS A 679 -17.01 -9.40 4.63
CA LYS A 679 -17.89 -8.22 4.66
C LYS A 679 -17.44 -7.08 3.76
N GLY A 680 -16.14 -6.96 3.48
CA GLY A 680 -15.65 -5.80 2.75
C GLY A 680 -16.21 -4.49 3.28
N GLY A 681 -16.64 -3.60 2.40
CA GLY A 681 -17.21 -2.28 2.72
C GLY A 681 -18.74 -2.26 2.94
N THR A 682 -19.38 -3.39 3.26
CA THR A 682 -20.85 -3.48 3.37
C THR A 682 -21.45 -2.83 4.60
N GLU A 683 -20.65 -2.58 5.62
CA GLU A 683 -21.03 -1.95 6.90
C GLU A 683 -19.90 -1.00 7.35
N ARG A 684 -20.12 -0.20 8.38
CA ARG A 684 -19.03 0.61 8.97
C ARG A 684 -17.95 -0.28 9.54
N ALA A 685 -16.69 0.04 9.24
CA ALA A 685 -15.54 -0.77 9.63
C ALA A 685 -15.44 -0.98 11.15
N MET A 686 -15.72 0.05 11.96
CA MET A 686 -15.74 -0.06 13.42
C MET A 686 -16.82 -1.05 13.91
N ASP A 687 -18.01 -1.06 13.31
CA ASP A 687 -19.08 -2.00 13.68
C ASP A 687 -18.68 -3.45 13.38
N LEU A 688 -17.99 -3.66 12.24
CA LEU A 688 -17.46 -4.98 11.85
C LEU A 688 -16.39 -5.44 12.85
N TYR A 689 -15.47 -4.54 13.19
CA TYR A 689 -14.40 -4.81 14.16
C TYR A 689 -14.96 -5.16 15.55
N VAL A 690 -15.83 -4.30 16.10
CA VAL A 690 -16.44 -4.51 17.42
C VAL A 690 -17.23 -5.82 17.48
N ARG A 691 -17.91 -6.19 16.41
CA ARG A 691 -18.63 -7.47 16.32
C ARG A 691 -17.68 -8.67 16.33
N PHE A 692 -16.53 -8.56 15.70
CA PHE A 692 -15.46 -9.57 15.77
C PHE A 692 -14.82 -9.60 17.15
N ARG A 693 -14.32 -8.47 17.64
CA ARG A 693 -13.54 -8.37 18.89
C ARG A 693 -14.40 -8.56 20.14
N GLN A 694 -15.69 -8.18 20.07
CA GLN A 694 -16.63 -8.08 21.18
C GLN A 694 -16.25 -6.98 22.19
N GLY A 695 -15.68 -5.89 21.69
CA GLY A 695 -15.23 -4.72 22.42
C GLY A 695 -14.61 -3.71 21.46
N GLU A 696 -14.40 -2.50 21.93
CA GLU A 696 -13.65 -1.48 21.20
C GLU A 696 -12.14 -1.80 21.20
N PRO A 697 -11.39 -1.38 20.17
CA PRO A 697 -9.95 -1.59 20.11
C PRO A 697 -9.23 -0.80 21.20
N THR A 698 -8.14 -1.38 21.73
CA THR A 698 -7.27 -0.74 22.73
C THR A 698 -5.80 -0.88 22.32
N ILE A 699 -4.96 0.04 22.81
CA ILE A 699 -3.50 -0.03 22.56
C ILE A 699 -2.80 -1.13 23.35
N ASN A 700 -3.47 -1.77 24.33
CA ASN A 700 -2.80 -2.65 25.30
C ASN A 700 -2.13 -3.85 24.65
N ALA A 701 -2.79 -4.50 23.70
CA ALA A 701 -2.21 -5.65 23.00
C ALA A 701 -0.97 -5.27 22.16
N LEU A 702 -0.98 -4.07 21.56
CA LEU A 702 0.18 -3.54 20.84
C LEU A 702 1.34 -3.26 21.80
N LEU A 703 1.07 -2.63 22.95
CA LEU A 703 2.10 -2.39 23.98
C LEU A 703 2.71 -3.68 24.50
N GLU A 704 1.87 -4.70 24.76
CA GLU A 704 2.31 -6.01 25.21
C GLU A 704 3.19 -6.70 24.17
N ARG A 705 2.78 -6.70 22.90
CA ARG A 705 3.54 -7.27 21.77
C ARG A 705 4.92 -6.61 21.65
N ASP A 706 5.00 -5.31 21.77
CA ASP A 706 6.23 -4.53 21.63
C ASP A 706 7.06 -4.46 22.92
N GLY A 707 6.64 -5.16 24.00
CA GLY A 707 7.34 -5.19 25.29
C GLY A 707 7.32 -3.86 26.05
N ILE A 708 6.36 -2.97 25.71
CA ILE A 708 6.21 -1.67 26.36
C ILE A 708 5.36 -1.84 27.62
N LYS A 709 5.93 -1.47 28.77
CA LYS A 709 5.17 -1.52 30.02
C LYS A 709 4.07 -0.46 30.01
N ALA A 710 2.82 -0.93 30.05
CA ALA A 710 1.68 -0.01 30.26
C ALA A 710 1.89 0.73 31.58
N ARG A 711 2.17 2.03 31.53
CA ARG A 711 1.98 2.88 32.69
C ARG A 711 0.48 3.04 32.87
N GLU A 712 -0.02 2.89 34.10
CA GLU A 712 -1.42 3.24 34.39
C GLU A 712 -1.65 4.68 33.88
N ILE A 713 -2.25 4.80 32.72
CA ILE A 713 -2.68 6.10 32.18
C ILE A 713 -3.90 6.48 33.02
N LYS A 714 -3.67 7.38 34.00
CA LYS A 714 -4.71 7.95 34.83
C LYS A 714 -5.63 8.85 34.01
#